data_d2220b1cfd4b5de75dcc7ceb33d627ed
#
_entry.id   d2220b1cfd4b5de75dcc7ceb33d627ed
#
_cell.length_a   1.000
_cell.length_b   1.000
_cell.length_c   1.000
_cell.angle_alpha   90.00
_cell.angle_beta   90.00
_cell.angle_gamma   90.00
#
_symmetry.space_group_name_H-M   'P 1'
#
loop_
_entity.id
_entity.type
_entity.pdbx_description
1 polymer ?
#
loop_
_entity_poly.entity_id
_entity_poly.type
_entity_poly.pdbx_seq_one_letter_code
_entity_poly.pdbx_strand_id
1 'polypeptide(L)'
;MADTFVHLHNHTEYSLLDGAVHIKDLIAECSRMGMPAVAVTDHGNLFGAIELVMEANSLNKSVEAWNKEHPEGPRKQTVKPIFGCEVYLSPTPISVKKQLPGRRKYTHLLLLAENETGWRNLVKMVSRSHLEGFYYKPRVAMETLREFHEGLICCTACLAGPLNEWLLNDQPEKAEEALMALKDVFGENNIFVELQDHGMEEQKKCLPELVRIARKTGTPIVATNDVHFLKREDHDMHDALICIGTNEKLASPKRMRYSTEVYLKSPEEMRKVFKDYPDALENTLKIAERCNVTIKLDSTSTEKYPEFGTPDGSTREEYLRKVCYKGLEERYGKERVAADKELCARLDYELGIINQLKFASYFLITADFINWAKDHDIPVGPGRGSAAGSLVAYAMKITNIDPLRFGLIFERFLNPERVSPPDIDIDFCQTRRPEVIDYVRQKYGERAVSHIITYGTMGAKSVLRDVARVMDMSYADGDRISKLIETGPKVTLQSSYKSNEELRDLIASDEAYTELWGYATRLEGLIRNVGVHAAGVVIGDRPLDEHVALTRDDLSDPHAAVVAQCDMSAIYEVGLLKMDFLGLKTLTVMHDAEEYARWRVPEFRLDDVPLDDRETLDLLNRGDTMGVFQLESGGMVDTCRRYGIQKIEDIIDLLALYRPGAMQFMDEMIEVKKGIRKVEYEHPLLEQVSGETYGVMIYQEQVQAAAKLLAGYTLGGADLLRRAMGKKDPAKMAKEKAHFVEGCWKTNQIDEKTATAIFDKIEKFAGYGFNKSHSACYGHISYWTAYLKAHFPVEFLCGLMSNEVNNDKIGVFIQEANRMGIEILPPNVNKSMLKFTPEETPSGKLAVRYGLGAIK
;
A
#
# COMPACT_ATOMS: atom_id res chain seq x y z
N MET A 1 31.21 6.24 35.38
CA MET A 1 30.55 6.85 34.19
C MET A 1 30.04 5.69 33.34
N ALA A 2 28.81 5.76 32.87
CA ALA A 2 28.26 4.72 32.02
C ALA A 2 29.11 4.58 30.72
N ASP A 3 29.44 3.37 30.33
CA ASP A 3 30.29 3.11 29.14
C ASP A 3 29.55 3.26 27.81
N THR A 4 28.22 3.51 27.84
CA THR A 4 27.38 3.66 26.68
C THR A 4 26.47 4.90 26.80
N PHE A 5 25.64 5.13 25.78
CA PHE A 5 24.73 6.27 25.63
C PHE A 5 23.49 5.85 24.85
N VAL A 6 22.38 6.58 25.02
CA VAL A 6 21.17 6.36 24.22
C VAL A 6 20.72 7.68 23.58
N HIS A 7 20.63 7.70 22.26
CA HIS A 7 20.07 8.82 21.54
C HIS A 7 18.54 8.84 21.69
N LEU A 8 18.01 9.90 22.32
CA LEU A 8 16.58 10.07 22.63
C LEU A 8 15.86 11.07 21.71
N HIS A 9 16.60 11.84 20.91
CA HIS A 9 16.08 12.83 19.98
C HIS A 9 16.69 12.60 18.61
N ASN A 10 15.95 11.96 17.72
CA ASN A 10 16.42 11.59 16.38
C ASN A 10 15.30 11.76 15.36
N HIS A 11 15.66 12.31 14.21
CA HIS A 11 14.82 12.50 13.05
C HIS A 11 15.21 11.53 11.95
N THR A 12 14.21 10.77 11.47
CA THR A 12 14.38 9.81 10.38
C THR A 12 13.87 10.40 9.06
N GLU A 13 13.88 9.63 8.00
CA GLU A 13 13.27 9.99 6.71
C GLU A 13 11.77 10.34 6.82
N TYR A 14 11.13 10.00 7.94
CA TYR A 14 9.75 10.36 8.25
C TYR A 14 9.58 11.79 8.80
N SER A 15 10.67 12.46 9.14
CA SER A 15 10.74 13.92 9.22
C SER A 15 10.93 14.46 7.80
N LEU A 16 9.84 14.51 7.02
CA LEU A 16 9.85 14.65 5.55
C LEU A 16 10.72 15.81 5.07
N LEU A 17 11.68 15.49 4.18
CA LEU A 17 12.63 16.44 3.59
C LEU A 17 13.45 17.23 4.61
N ASP A 18 13.61 16.66 5.82
CA ASP A 18 14.38 17.22 6.94
C ASP A 18 15.33 16.16 7.52
N GLY A 19 14.81 15.01 7.98
CA GLY A 19 15.65 13.89 8.38
C GLY A 19 16.13 13.05 7.18
N ALA A 20 17.40 12.62 7.23
CA ALA A 20 18.04 11.81 6.18
C ALA A 20 18.53 10.45 6.71
N VAL A 21 17.86 9.88 7.70
CA VAL A 21 18.25 8.62 8.34
C VAL A 21 17.21 7.55 8.07
N HIS A 22 17.60 6.47 7.41
CA HIS A 22 16.78 5.27 7.34
C HIS A 22 16.73 4.56 8.70
N ILE A 23 15.53 4.16 9.13
CA ILE A 23 15.33 3.48 10.43
C ILE A 23 16.21 2.23 10.55
N LYS A 24 16.29 1.43 9.51
CA LYS A 24 17.13 0.24 9.46
C LYS A 24 18.60 0.55 9.73
N ASP A 25 19.13 1.60 9.11
CA ASP A 25 20.54 1.99 9.27
C ASP A 25 20.80 2.61 10.65
N LEU A 26 19.84 3.35 11.19
CA LEU A 26 19.89 3.88 12.56
C LEU A 26 20.07 2.77 13.58
N ILE A 27 19.21 1.75 13.51
CA ILE A 27 19.23 0.62 14.45
C ILE A 27 20.53 -0.19 14.30
N ALA A 28 20.95 -0.44 13.06
CA ALA A 28 22.18 -1.18 12.78
C ALA A 28 23.42 -0.46 13.32
N GLU A 29 23.48 0.84 13.16
CA GLU A 29 24.62 1.66 13.62
C GLU A 29 24.62 1.77 15.15
N CYS A 30 23.47 1.93 15.81
CA CYS A 30 23.36 1.86 17.26
C CYS A 30 23.85 0.51 17.82
N SER A 31 23.46 -0.60 17.20
CA SER A 31 23.95 -1.94 17.56
C SER A 31 25.49 -2.04 17.44
N ARG A 32 26.04 -1.53 16.32
CA ARG A 32 27.48 -1.51 16.06
C ARG A 32 28.26 -0.69 17.10
N MET A 33 27.69 0.43 17.55
CA MET A 33 28.29 1.31 18.56
C MET A 33 28.04 0.84 20.00
N GLY A 34 27.37 -0.30 20.21
CA GLY A 34 27.09 -0.83 21.55
C GLY A 34 26.01 -0.06 22.33
N MET A 35 25.12 0.63 21.66
CA MET A 35 24.02 1.35 22.28
C MET A 35 22.86 0.38 22.55
N PRO A 36 22.28 0.34 23.78
CA PRO A 36 21.26 -0.64 24.16
C PRO A 36 19.85 -0.27 23.67
N ALA A 37 19.63 0.98 23.26
CA ALA A 37 18.35 1.48 22.81
C ALA A 37 18.53 2.71 21.89
N VAL A 38 17.46 3.05 21.16
CA VAL A 38 17.39 4.28 20.36
C VAL A 38 15.94 4.75 20.29
N ALA A 39 15.69 6.05 20.36
CA ALA A 39 14.38 6.64 20.12
C ALA A 39 14.24 7.08 18.66
N VAL A 40 13.00 7.03 18.14
CA VAL A 40 12.59 7.73 16.93
C VAL A 40 11.57 8.77 17.34
N THR A 41 11.81 10.03 16.99
CA THR A 41 11.06 11.20 17.49
C THR A 41 10.80 12.21 16.37
N ASP A 42 10.30 11.72 15.24
CA ASP A 42 10.04 12.51 14.05
C ASP A 42 9.09 13.69 14.30
N HIS A 43 9.22 14.71 13.46
CA HIS A 43 8.48 15.97 13.55
C HIS A 43 6.95 15.76 13.42
N GLY A 44 6.24 15.85 14.53
CA GLY A 44 4.78 15.89 14.61
C GLY A 44 4.05 14.66 14.07
N ASN A 45 4.71 13.52 13.91
CA ASN A 45 4.10 12.31 13.37
C ASN A 45 4.66 11.02 13.99
N LEU A 46 3.99 9.89 13.71
CA LEU A 46 4.40 8.54 14.11
C LEU A 46 4.52 7.59 12.89
N PHE A 47 4.84 8.14 11.73
CA PHE A 47 4.91 7.38 10.47
C PHE A 47 5.87 6.20 10.55
N GLY A 48 7.04 6.38 11.16
CA GLY A 48 8.08 5.36 11.29
C GLY A 48 7.91 4.38 12.46
N ALA A 49 6.88 4.53 13.30
CA ALA A 49 6.82 3.79 14.57
C ALA A 49 6.71 2.26 14.38
N ILE A 50 5.94 1.79 13.42
CA ILE A 50 5.76 0.35 13.16
C ILE A 50 7.00 -0.22 12.46
N GLU A 51 7.59 0.51 11.52
CA GLU A 51 8.85 0.12 10.90
C GLU A 51 9.97 -0.02 11.93
N LEU A 52 10.05 0.89 12.90
CA LEU A 52 11.02 0.82 13.99
C LEU A 52 10.93 -0.52 14.75
N VAL A 53 9.71 -0.99 15.03
CA VAL A 53 9.49 -2.30 15.67
C VAL A 53 9.94 -3.44 14.78
N MET A 54 9.55 -3.40 13.50
CA MET A 54 9.87 -4.46 12.54
C MET A 54 11.38 -4.61 12.36
N GLU A 55 12.07 -3.51 12.14
CA GLU A 55 13.53 -3.50 11.95
C GLU A 55 14.29 -3.85 13.23
N ALA A 56 13.85 -3.36 14.39
CA ALA A 56 14.44 -3.74 15.68
C ALA A 56 14.30 -5.24 15.97
N ASN A 57 13.11 -5.80 15.73
CA ASN A 57 12.86 -7.23 15.90
C ASN A 57 13.72 -8.07 14.94
N SER A 58 13.84 -7.66 13.69
CA SER A 58 14.64 -8.32 12.66
C SER A 58 16.13 -8.34 13.04
N LEU A 59 16.68 -7.17 13.41
CA LEU A 59 18.07 -7.06 13.84
C LEU A 59 18.32 -7.89 15.10
N ASN A 60 17.51 -7.72 16.15
CA ASN A 60 17.70 -8.36 17.43
C ASN A 60 17.68 -9.89 17.30
N LYS A 61 16.77 -10.44 16.50
CA LYS A 61 16.73 -11.88 16.17
C LYS A 61 18.03 -12.35 15.51
N SER A 62 18.58 -11.57 14.58
CA SER A 62 19.84 -11.92 13.91
C SER A 62 21.04 -11.81 14.85
N VAL A 63 21.06 -10.81 15.72
CA VAL A 63 22.11 -10.58 16.75
C VAL A 63 22.10 -11.71 17.79
N GLU A 64 20.93 -12.12 18.26
CA GLU A 64 20.77 -13.24 19.20
C GLU A 64 21.22 -14.56 18.61
N ALA A 65 20.86 -14.85 17.35
CA ALA A 65 21.33 -16.04 16.63
C ALA A 65 22.86 -16.04 16.52
N TRP A 66 23.45 -14.91 16.09
CA TRP A 66 24.88 -14.76 15.96
C TRP A 66 25.59 -14.94 17.33
N ASN A 67 25.10 -14.31 18.40
CA ASN A 67 25.66 -14.44 19.75
C ASN A 67 25.59 -15.87 20.28
N LYS A 68 24.55 -16.64 19.90
CA LYS A 68 24.41 -18.05 20.25
C LYS A 68 25.40 -18.93 19.49
N GLU A 69 25.68 -18.63 18.24
CA GLU A 69 26.63 -19.35 17.41
C GLU A 69 28.09 -19.02 17.79
N HIS A 70 28.35 -17.85 18.41
CA HIS A 70 29.67 -17.38 18.78
C HIS A 70 29.76 -17.07 20.30
N PRO A 71 29.63 -18.08 21.19
CA PRO A 71 29.54 -17.83 22.64
C PRO A 71 30.82 -17.26 23.26
N GLU A 72 31.98 -17.54 22.65
CA GLU A 72 33.31 -17.08 23.11
C GLU A 72 33.76 -15.78 22.39
N GLY A 73 33.00 -15.31 21.42
CA GLY A 73 33.30 -14.10 20.66
C GLY A 73 32.77 -12.81 21.31
N PRO A 74 33.15 -11.63 20.77
CA PRO A 74 32.60 -10.38 21.23
C PRO A 74 31.08 -10.35 20.94
N ARG A 75 30.27 -10.11 21.98
CA ARG A 75 28.83 -10.05 21.84
C ARG A 75 28.40 -8.83 21.05
N LYS A 76 27.50 -9.01 20.08
CA LYS A 76 26.80 -7.93 19.41
C LYS A 76 25.66 -7.41 20.30
N GLN A 77 25.39 -6.11 20.20
CA GLN A 77 24.38 -5.44 21.00
C GLN A 77 23.01 -5.53 20.35
N THR A 78 22.00 -5.96 21.08
CA THR A 78 20.59 -5.78 20.72
C THR A 78 20.16 -4.35 21.00
N VAL A 79 19.20 -3.83 20.22
CA VAL A 79 18.73 -2.45 20.34
C VAL A 79 17.24 -2.44 20.67
N LYS A 80 16.88 -1.82 21.80
CA LYS A 80 15.50 -1.60 22.21
C LYS A 80 14.95 -0.36 21.50
N PRO A 81 13.81 -0.46 20.78
CA PRO A 81 13.13 0.70 20.21
C PRO A 81 12.45 1.52 21.29
N ILE A 82 12.57 2.85 21.22
CA ILE A 82 11.85 3.81 22.05
C ILE A 82 10.99 4.66 21.13
N PHE A 83 9.70 4.79 21.47
CA PHE A 83 8.73 5.52 20.67
C PHE A 83 8.52 6.91 21.22
N GLY A 84 8.64 7.90 20.36
CA GLY A 84 8.45 9.29 20.69
C GLY A 84 7.97 10.12 19.50
N CYS A 85 7.81 11.41 19.76
CA CYS A 85 7.47 12.40 18.73
C CYS A 85 7.95 13.77 19.20
N GLU A 86 8.59 14.54 18.35
CA GLU A 86 8.80 15.95 18.58
C GLU A 86 7.54 16.69 18.12
N VAL A 87 6.65 17.00 19.07
CA VAL A 87 5.37 17.65 18.79
C VAL A 87 5.52 19.17 18.68
N TYR A 88 4.62 19.80 17.95
CA TYR A 88 4.57 21.26 17.79
C TYR A 88 3.65 21.86 18.86
N LEU A 89 4.21 22.43 19.93
CA LEU A 89 3.48 23.04 21.02
C LEU A 89 3.00 24.45 20.65
N SER A 90 1.68 24.64 20.58
CA SER A 90 1.06 25.94 20.34
C SER A 90 1.05 26.80 21.62
N PRO A 91 1.34 28.11 21.53
CA PRO A 91 1.18 29.05 22.65
C PRO A 91 -0.29 29.37 22.96
N THR A 92 -1.22 28.89 22.16
CA THR A 92 -2.66 29.11 22.28
C THR A 92 -3.42 27.80 22.18
N PRO A 93 -4.68 27.70 22.63
CA PRO A 93 -5.54 26.54 22.36
C PRO A 93 -5.52 26.15 20.88
N ILE A 94 -5.60 24.84 20.58
CA ILE A 94 -5.50 24.34 19.20
C ILE A 94 -6.58 24.91 18.26
N SER A 95 -7.73 25.29 18.80
CA SER A 95 -8.82 25.94 18.08
C SER A 95 -8.47 27.34 17.57
N VAL A 96 -7.47 28.00 18.17
CA VAL A 96 -7.02 29.36 17.79
C VAL A 96 -5.99 29.27 16.69
N LYS A 97 -6.41 29.54 15.45
CA LYS A 97 -5.54 29.54 14.25
C LYS A 97 -4.98 30.93 13.99
N LYS A 98 -4.27 31.52 14.98
CA LYS A 98 -3.69 32.87 14.90
C LYS A 98 -2.33 32.91 15.60
N GLN A 99 -1.36 33.61 15.00
CA GLN A 99 -0.08 33.87 15.65
C GLN A 99 -0.20 35.04 16.64
N LEU A 100 0.36 34.85 17.82
CA LEU A 100 0.49 35.94 18.81
C LEU A 100 1.65 36.88 18.43
N PRO A 101 1.52 38.22 18.66
CA PRO A 101 2.62 39.15 18.44
C PRO A 101 3.83 38.78 19.30
N GLY A 102 5.02 38.79 18.70
CA GLY A 102 6.28 38.51 19.41
C GLY A 102 6.48 37.07 19.84
N ARG A 103 5.62 36.14 19.45
CA ARG A 103 5.71 34.69 19.74
C ARG A 103 5.89 33.89 18.46
N ARG A 104 6.56 32.75 18.58
CA ARG A 104 6.53 31.75 17.53
C ARG A 104 5.12 31.19 17.32
N LYS A 105 4.80 30.68 16.12
CA LYS A 105 3.50 30.01 15.87
C LYS A 105 3.34 28.73 16.69
N TYR A 106 4.47 28.07 16.94
CA TYR A 106 4.66 26.86 17.75
C TYR A 106 6.10 26.77 18.21
N THR A 107 6.32 25.99 19.24
CA THR A 107 7.66 25.55 19.70
C THR A 107 7.72 24.01 19.62
N HIS A 108 8.91 23.46 19.68
CA HIS A 108 9.09 22.02 19.70
C HIS A 108 9.02 21.47 21.12
N LEU A 109 8.48 20.29 21.31
CA LEU A 109 8.46 19.58 22.58
C LEU A 109 8.66 18.10 22.33
N LEU A 110 9.65 17.50 22.97
CA LEU A 110 9.95 16.08 22.79
C LEU A 110 9.17 15.24 23.79
N LEU A 111 8.42 14.26 23.28
CA LEU A 111 7.65 13.33 24.10
C LEU A 111 8.07 11.89 23.82
N LEU A 112 8.31 11.10 24.86
CA LEU A 112 8.66 9.68 24.78
C LEU A 112 7.63 8.86 25.51
N ALA A 113 7.20 7.73 24.93
CA ALA A 113 6.27 6.82 25.58
C ALA A 113 7.02 5.92 26.58
N GLU A 114 6.69 6.02 27.85
CA GLU A 114 7.26 5.23 28.94
C GLU A 114 6.69 3.80 28.98
N ASN A 115 5.39 3.67 28.70
CA ASN A 115 4.63 2.44 28.79
C ASN A 115 3.45 2.42 27.81
N GLU A 116 2.65 1.35 27.84
CA GLU A 116 1.49 1.16 26.95
C GLU A 116 0.45 2.30 27.04
N THR A 117 0.24 2.87 28.23
CA THR A 117 -0.66 4.02 28.41
C THR A 117 -0.08 5.25 27.71
N GLY A 118 1.21 5.52 27.90
CA GLY A 118 1.91 6.62 27.21
C GLY A 118 1.89 6.44 25.70
N TRP A 119 2.09 5.24 25.20
CA TRP A 119 1.98 4.97 23.76
C TRP A 119 0.59 5.32 23.21
N ARG A 120 -0.48 4.83 23.85
CA ARG A 120 -1.86 5.14 23.43
C ARG A 120 -2.15 6.64 23.50
N ASN A 121 -1.68 7.31 24.55
CA ASN A 121 -1.84 8.75 24.71
C ASN A 121 -1.08 9.52 23.64
N LEU A 122 0.15 9.09 23.29
CA LEU A 122 0.93 9.70 22.20
C LEU A 122 0.22 9.54 20.85
N VAL A 123 -0.29 8.35 20.53
CA VAL A 123 -1.08 8.08 19.32
C VAL A 123 -2.30 8.99 19.23
N LYS A 124 -3.09 9.13 20.33
CA LYS A 124 -4.26 10.01 20.39
C LYS A 124 -3.87 11.48 20.26
N MET A 125 -2.82 11.90 20.94
CA MET A 125 -2.31 13.28 20.89
C MET A 125 -1.86 13.67 19.49
N VAL A 126 -1.05 12.83 18.83
CA VAL A 126 -0.60 13.06 17.46
C VAL A 126 -1.79 13.04 16.50
N SER A 127 -2.73 12.09 16.63
CA SER A 127 -3.94 12.06 15.82
C SER A 127 -4.74 13.37 15.96
N ARG A 128 -4.96 13.84 17.18
CA ARG A 128 -5.69 15.08 17.44
C ARG A 128 -4.98 16.30 16.87
N SER A 129 -3.65 16.33 16.93
CA SER A 129 -2.86 17.43 16.36
C SER A 129 -3.07 17.57 14.85
N HIS A 130 -3.19 16.43 14.13
CA HIS A 130 -3.45 16.40 12.70
C HIS A 130 -4.92 16.69 12.37
N LEU A 131 -5.85 16.10 13.09
CA LEU A 131 -7.28 16.17 12.77
C LEU A 131 -7.91 17.51 13.15
N GLU A 132 -7.47 18.13 14.25
CA GLU A 132 -8.07 19.33 14.84
C GLU A 132 -7.09 20.50 14.99
N GLY A 133 -5.79 20.19 15.26
CA GLY A 133 -4.79 21.18 15.67
C GLY A 133 -4.01 21.83 14.53
N PHE A 134 -4.25 21.46 13.25
CA PHE A 134 -3.42 21.95 12.14
C PHE A 134 -3.55 23.47 11.92
N TYR A 135 -2.40 24.13 11.99
CA TYR A 135 -2.19 25.51 11.56
C TYR A 135 -0.71 25.70 11.23
N TYR A 136 -0.34 25.61 9.94
CA TYR A 136 0.99 25.46 9.38
C TYR A 136 1.67 24.12 9.71
N LYS A 137 1.49 23.61 10.93
CA LYS A 137 1.97 22.29 11.40
C LYS A 137 0.87 21.67 12.27
N PRO A 138 0.87 20.34 12.47
CA PRO A 138 -0.04 19.69 13.41
C PRO A 138 0.36 20.03 14.85
N ARG A 139 -0.44 20.85 15.54
CA ARG A 139 -0.10 21.42 16.84
C ARG A 139 -0.84 20.73 17.98
N VAL A 140 -0.16 20.58 19.08
CA VAL A 140 -0.73 20.32 20.40
C VAL A 140 -0.74 21.62 21.21
N ALA A 141 -1.54 21.68 22.28
CA ALA A 141 -1.49 22.80 23.23
C ALA A 141 -1.55 22.27 24.67
N MET A 142 -1.42 23.16 25.66
CA MET A 142 -1.36 22.76 27.07
C MET A 142 -2.58 21.95 27.52
N GLU A 143 -3.77 22.24 26.99
CA GLU A 143 -4.97 21.43 27.25
C GLU A 143 -4.83 20.00 26.71
N THR A 144 -4.25 19.82 25.53
CA THR A 144 -3.99 18.50 24.93
C THR A 144 -2.97 17.72 25.74
N LEU A 145 -1.91 18.41 26.20
CA LEU A 145 -0.89 17.79 27.06
C LEU A 145 -1.51 17.35 28.41
N ARG A 146 -2.35 18.16 29.04
CA ARG A 146 -3.03 17.77 30.29
C ARG A 146 -3.95 16.58 30.16
N GLU A 147 -4.59 16.43 29.01
CA GLU A 147 -5.49 15.28 28.71
C GLU A 147 -4.72 13.98 28.50
N PHE A 148 -3.55 14.02 27.83
CA PHE A 148 -2.84 12.84 27.36
C PHE A 148 -1.42 12.66 27.94
N HIS A 149 -1.08 13.30 29.06
CA HIS A 149 0.28 13.25 29.63
C HIS A 149 0.67 11.92 30.28
N GLU A 150 -0.31 11.14 30.75
CA GLU A 150 -0.06 9.93 31.53
C GLU A 150 0.78 8.91 30.74
N GLY A 151 1.85 8.41 31.36
CA GLY A 151 2.79 7.47 30.76
C GLY A 151 3.72 8.08 29.72
N LEU A 152 3.80 9.43 29.65
CA LEU A 152 4.75 10.14 28.79
C LEU A 152 5.87 10.78 29.60
N ILE A 153 7.06 10.75 29.04
CA ILE A 153 8.24 11.52 29.48
C ILE A 153 8.40 12.70 28.52
N CYS A 154 8.55 13.90 29.09
CA CYS A 154 8.71 15.15 28.37
C CYS A 154 10.16 15.65 28.46
N CYS A 155 10.77 15.99 27.31
CA CYS A 155 12.01 16.75 27.27
C CYS A 155 11.78 18.09 26.55
N THR A 156 12.53 19.13 26.94
CA THR A 156 12.23 20.52 26.53
C THR A 156 12.68 20.89 25.13
N ALA A 157 13.12 19.91 24.36
CA ALA A 157 13.53 19.97 22.95
C ALA A 157 14.71 20.92 22.65
N CYS A 158 14.94 21.20 21.35
CA CYS A 158 16.06 21.90 20.75
C CYS A 158 15.95 23.43 20.91
N LEU A 159 16.73 24.23 20.15
CA LEU A 159 16.61 25.70 20.10
C LEU A 159 15.23 26.22 19.71
N ALA A 160 14.39 25.38 19.12
CA ALA A 160 13.01 25.70 18.86
C ALA A 160 12.07 25.37 20.03
N GLY A 161 12.59 24.86 21.14
CA GLY A 161 11.84 24.51 22.35
C GLY A 161 11.29 25.71 23.12
N PRO A 162 10.30 25.47 24.02
CA PRO A 162 9.59 26.54 24.73
C PRO A 162 10.46 27.33 25.69
N LEU A 163 11.50 26.72 26.28
CA LEU A 163 12.44 27.43 27.16
C LEU A 163 13.39 28.31 26.35
N ASN A 164 13.94 27.75 25.28
CA ASN A 164 14.90 28.45 24.42
C ASN A 164 14.27 29.64 23.69
N GLU A 165 12.96 29.61 23.38
CA GLU A 165 12.24 30.76 22.83
C GLU A 165 12.40 32.00 23.73
N TRP A 166 12.31 31.84 25.06
CA TRP A 166 12.42 32.91 26.01
C TRP A 166 13.89 33.30 26.32
N LEU A 167 14.78 32.29 26.39
CA LEU A 167 16.21 32.55 26.66
C LEU A 167 16.86 33.33 25.51
N LEU A 168 16.50 33.03 24.28
CA LEU A 168 17.01 33.75 23.10
C LEU A 168 16.53 35.21 23.09
N ASN A 169 15.41 35.52 23.73
CA ASN A 169 14.86 36.88 23.91
C ASN A 169 15.24 37.50 25.25
N ASP A 170 16.24 36.98 25.94
CA ASP A 170 16.76 37.51 27.25
C ASP A 170 15.68 37.60 28.37
N GLN A 171 14.77 36.58 28.41
CA GLN A 171 13.67 36.50 29.39
C GLN A 171 13.73 35.16 30.17
N PRO A 172 14.75 34.96 31.04
CA PRO A 172 14.96 33.69 31.75
C PRO A 172 13.86 33.38 32.77
N GLU A 173 13.18 34.38 33.33
CA GLU A 173 12.04 34.19 34.24
C GLU A 173 10.86 33.53 33.53
N LYS A 174 10.59 33.91 32.27
CA LYS A 174 9.53 33.28 31.49
C LYS A 174 9.92 31.87 31.01
N ALA A 175 11.19 31.60 30.81
CA ALA A 175 11.65 30.24 30.55
C ALA A 175 11.42 29.34 31.78
N GLU A 176 11.67 29.86 32.98
CA GLU A 176 11.38 29.16 34.24
C GLU A 176 9.86 28.94 34.42
N GLU A 177 9.03 29.96 34.20
CA GLU A 177 7.56 29.82 34.19
C GLU A 177 7.08 28.75 33.20
N ALA A 178 7.63 28.70 31.98
CA ALA A 178 7.29 27.71 31.00
C ALA A 178 7.67 26.29 31.45
N LEU A 179 8.85 26.12 32.08
CA LEU A 179 9.27 24.84 32.66
C LEU A 179 8.32 24.41 33.77
N MET A 180 7.97 25.32 34.66
CA MET A 180 7.07 25.02 35.79
C MET A 180 5.66 24.64 35.31
N ALA A 181 5.16 25.27 34.25
CA ALA A 181 3.90 24.90 33.61
C ALA A 181 3.91 23.48 32.99
N LEU A 182 5.03 23.08 32.40
CA LEU A 182 5.22 21.71 31.90
C LEU A 182 5.39 20.72 33.07
N LYS A 183 6.11 21.11 34.12
CA LYS A 183 6.29 20.31 35.33
C LYS A 183 4.97 20.03 36.04
N ASP A 184 4.05 21.01 36.05
CA ASP A 184 2.70 20.86 36.58
C ASP A 184 1.86 19.81 35.80
N VAL A 185 2.11 19.66 34.50
CA VAL A 185 1.44 18.68 33.68
C VAL A 185 2.04 17.29 33.85
N PHE A 186 3.37 17.14 33.70
CA PHE A 186 4.05 15.84 33.65
C PHE A 186 4.51 15.32 35.02
N GLY A 187 4.52 16.16 36.03
CA GLY A 187 5.04 15.83 37.34
C GLY A 187 6.57 15.88 37.39
N GLU A 188 7.12 15.76 38.60
CA GLU A 188 8.55 15.97 38.88
C GLU A 188 9.47 14.94 38.19
N ASN A 189 8.99 13.71 38.01
CA ASN A 189 9.78 12.58 37.55
C ASN A 189 9.73 12.39 36.02
N ASN A 190 8.83 13.06 35.32
CA ASN A 190 8.55 12.81 33.89
C ASN A 190 8.89 14.03 33.03
N ILE A 191 9.63 15.00 33.54
CA ILE A 191 10.12 16.13 32.77
C ILE A 191 11.64 16.26 32.91
N PHE A 192 12.30 16.52 31.79
CA PHE A 192 13.74 16.73 31.69
C PHE A 192 14.06 18.01 30.92
N VAL A 193 14.99 18.81 31.41
CA VAL A 193 15.56 19.91 30.64
C VAL A 193 16.58 19.35 29.67
N GLU A 194 16.30 19.50 28.37
CA GLU A 194 17.13 18.97 27.32
C GLU A 194 18.30 19.89 27.00
N LEU A 195 19.51 19.33 26.94
CA LEU A 195 20.76 20.03 26.63
C LEU A 195 21.27 19.52 25.27
N GLN A 196 21.58 20.46 24.39
CA GLN A 196 22.21 20.22 23.10
C GLN A 196 23.39 21.16 22.90
N ASP A 197 24.48 20.67 22.33
CA ASP A 197 25.66 21.47 21.97
C ASP A 197 26.23 21.04 20.61
N HIS A 198 25.87 21.80 19.58
CA HIS A 198 26.40 21.65 18.21
C HIS A 198 27.39 22.76 17.86
N GLY A 199 27.94 23.47 18.88
CA GLY A 199 28.86 24.58 18.71
C GLY A 199 28.24 25.91 18.26
N MET A 200 26.91 26.01 18.23
CA MET A 200 26.18 27.20 17.81
C MET A 200 26.20 28.28 18.89
N GLU A 201 26.33 29.55 18.51
CA GLU A 201 26.39 30.67 19.46
C GLU A 201 25.12 30.80 20.30
N GLU A 202 23.93 30.51 19.69
CA GLU A 202 22.65 30.49 20.36
C GLU A 202 22.60 29.41 21.44
N GLN A 203 23.18 28.23 21.20
CA GLN A 203 23.23 27.16 22.20
C GLN A 203 24.21 27.53 23.34
N LYS A 204 25.36 28.11 23.02
CA LYS A 204 26.30 28.61 24.04
C LYS A 204 25.65 29.65 24.94
N LYS A 205 24.79 30.51 24.43
CA LYS A 205 24.00 31.47 25.21
C LYS A 205 22.98 30.77 26.13
N CYS A 206 22.20 29.81 25.59
CA CYS A 206 21.09 29.19 26.31
C CYS A 206 21.53 28.13 27.32
N LEU A 207 22.53 27.31 27.01
CA LEU A 207 22.93 26.12 27.78
C LEU A 207 23.22 26.43 29.27
N PRO A 208 24.03 27.45 29.67
CA PRO A 208 24.25 27.78 31.06
C PRO A 208 22.95 28.16 31.81
N GLU A 209 22.06 28.86 31.14
CA GLU A 209 20.78 29.29 31.73
C GLU A 209 19.81 28.11 31.88
N LEU A 210 19.76 27.20 30.91
CA LEU A 210 18.98 25.94 31.01
C LEU A 210 19.43 25.13 32.22
N VAL A 211 20.77 24.96 32.41
CA VAL A 211 21.33 24.26 33.58
C VAL A 211 21.00 25.00 34.87
N ARG A 212 21.12 26.34 34.90
CA ARG A 212 20.78 27.15 36.07
C ARG A 212 19.29 26.99 36.47
N ILE A 213 18.39 27.08 35.50
CA ILE A 213 16.97 26.92 35.74
C ILE A 213 16.67 25.49 36.18
N ALA A 214 17.24 24.49 35.54
CA ALA A 214 17.07 23.06 35.89
C ALA A 214 17.49 22.80 37.35
N ARG A 215 18.68 23.27 37.75
CA ARG A 215 19.20 23.11 39.13
C ARG A 215 18.34 23.86 40.13
N LYS A 216 17.88 25.09 39.81
CA LYS A 216 16.99 25.90 40.68
C LYS A 216 15.64 25.24 40.92
N THR A 217 15.07 24.64 39.90
CA THR A 217 13.72 24.00 39.96
C THR A 217 13.76 22.53 40.37
N GLY A 218 14.97 21.96 40.57
CA GLY A 218 15.14 20.55 40.86
C GLY A 218 14.75 19.62 39.69
N THR A 219 14.71 20.14 38.47
CA THR A 219 14.37 19.36 37.27
C THR A 219 15.64 18.68 36.72
N PRO A 220 15.62 17.36 36.42
CA PRO A 220 16.77 16.67 35.87
C PRO A 220 17.07 17.17 34.44
N ILE A 221 18.35 17.10 34.07
CA ILE A 221 18.85 17.44 32.73
C ILE A 221 19.09 16.16 31.91
N VAL A 222 18.95 16.23 30.58
CA VAL A 222 19.23 15.13 29.66
C VAL A 222 20.01 15.66 28.44
N ALA A 223 21.01 14.90 27.99
CA ALA A 223 21.81 15.23 26.80
C ALA A 223 21.22 14.57 25.56
N THR A 224 21.04 15.34 24.48
CA THR A 224 20.64 14.81 23.16
C THR A 224 21.48 15.41 22.05
N ASN A 225 21.37 14.89 20.83
CA ASN A 225 22.12 15.40 19.69
C ASN A 225 21.25 15.81 18.49
N ASP A 226 19.93 15.73 18.61
CA ASP A 226 19.00 16.16 17.55
C ASP A 226 19.42 15.64 16.16
N VAL A 227 19.56 14.30 16.06
CA VAL A 227 20.18 13.63 14.91
C VAL A 227 19.30 13.79 13.68
N HIS A 228 19.86 14.30 12.58
CA HIS A 228 19.18 14.47 11.29
C HIS A 228 19.85 13.69 10.15
N PHE A 229 21.09 13.25 10.32
CA PHE A 229 21.78 12.37 9.38
C PHE A 229 22.70 11.39 10.10
N LEU A 230 23.12 10.32 9.43
CA LEU A 230 23.74 9.19 10.09
C LEU A 230 25.22 9.45 10.39
N LYS A 231 25.98 9.99 9.43
CA LYS A 231 27.41 10.20 9.53
C LYS A 231 27.77 11.65 9.26
N ARG A 232 28.88 12.11 9.81
CA ARG A 232 29.34 13.51 9.66
C ARG A 232 29.54 13.92 8.19
N GLU A 233 30.01 12.99 7.36
CA GLU A 233 30.15 13.19 5.90
C GLU A 233 28.84 13.31 5.13
N ASP A 234 27.70 13.01 5.74
CA ASP A 234 26.38 13.15 5.11
C ASP A 234 25.82 14.58 5.19
N HIS A 235 26.53 15.51 5.86
CA HIS A 235 26.08 16.88 6.02
C HIS A 235 25.76 17.57 4.68
N ASP A 236 26.62 17.45 3.68
CA ASP A 236 26.41 18.15 2.39
C ASP A 236 25.22 17.56 1.61
N MET A 237 25.03 16.26 1.68
CA MET A 237 23.84 15.59 1.13
C MET A 237 22.57 16.04 1.88
N HIS A 238 22.63 16.12 3.20
CA HIS A 238 21.54 16.62 4.03
C HIS A 238 21.22 18.09 3.72
N ASP A 239 22.23 18.91 3.49
CA ASP A 239 22.06 20.30 3.07
C ASP A 239 21.32 20.41 1.72
N ALA A 240 21.61 19.51 0.78
CA ALA A 240 20.85 19.39 -0.46
C ALA A 240 19.38 18.96 -0.23
N LEU A 241 19.13 18.04 0.72
CA LEU A 241 17.78 17.62 1.11
C LEU A 241 16.96 18.79 1.65
N ILE A 242 17.55 19.61 2.55
CA ILE A 242 16.91 20.81 3.09
C ILE A 242 16.57 21.80 1.97
N CYS A 243 17.48 21.98 1.00
CA CYS A 243 17.21 22.84 -0.18
C CYS A 243 16.06 22.29 -1.03
N ILE A 244 15.94 20.97 -1.19
CA ILE A 244 14.81 20.34 -1.89
C ILE A 244 13.49 20.64 -1.16
N GLY A 245 13.48 20.48 0.17
CA GLY A 245 12.31 20.70 1.03
C GLY A 245 11.86 22.17 1.10
N THR A 246 12.81 23.10 1.16
CA THR A 246 12.52 24.54 1.24
C THR A 246 12.41 25.22 -0.11
N ASN A 247 12.62 24.49 -1.22
CA ASN A 247 12.67 24.99 -2.59
C ASN A 247 13.72 26.07 -2.81
N GLU A 248 14.85 25.97 -2.12
CA GLU A 248 16.00 26.86 -2.21
C GLU A 248 17.13 26.22 -3.03
N LYS A 249 18.18 27.02 -3.32
CA LYS A 249 19.40 26.54 -3.97
C LYS A 249 20.55 26.47 -2.96
N LEU A 250 21.48 25.53 -3.17
CA LEU A 250 22.68 25.41 -2.33
C LEU A 250 23.48 26.71 -2.24
N ALA A 251 23.53 27.50 -3.31
CA ALA A 251 24.21 28.80 -3.39
C ALA A 251 23.46 29.95 -2.69
N SER A 252 22.17 29.76 -2.30
CA SER A 252 21.37 30.81 -1.65
C SER A 252 21.99 31.24 -0.30
N PRO A 253 22.28 32.54 -0.08
CA PRO A 253 22.99 32.97 1.14
C PRO A 253 22.12 32.98 2.40
N LYS A 254 20.81 33.12 2.27
CA LYS A 254 19.84 33.25 3.38
C LYS A 254 18.91 32.05 3.49
N ARG A 255 19.44 30.85 3.36
CA ARG A 255 18.68 29.62 3.51
C ARG A 255 18.90 28.95 4.86
N MET A 256 18.01 28.07 5.25
CA MET A 256 18.18 27.19 6.40
C MET A 256 19.40 26.29 6.21
N ARG A 257 20.20 26.17 7.26
CA ARG A 257 21.35 25.26 7.32
C ARG A 257 21.43 24.63 8.70
N TYR A 258 21.73 23.35 8.71
CA TYR A 258 22.04 22.63 9.95
C TYR A 258 23.54 22.67 10.26
N SER A 259 23.87 22.45 11.53
CA SER A 259 25.25 22.22 11.96
C SER A 259 25.76 20.88 11.43
N THR A 260 27.05 20.77 11.14
CA THR A 260 27.71 19.48 10.83
C THR A 260 27.66 18.49 12.00
N GLU A 261 27.21 18.92 13.17
CA GLU A 261 27.28 18.18 14.44
C GLU A 261 25.97 17.40 14.74
N VAL A 262 24.91 17.48 13.90
CA VAL A 262 23.65 16.79 14.13
C VAL A 262 23.63 15.37 13.54
N TYR A 263 24.77 14.69 13.50
CA TYR A 263 24.90 13.29 13.09
C TYR A 263 24.81 12.34 14.29
N LEU A 264 24.65 11.05 14.02
CA LEU A 264 24.61 10.00 15.05
C LEU A 264 25.99 9.82 15.69
N LYS A 265 26.28 10.59 16.77
CA LYS A 265 27.50 10.52 17.51
C LYS A 265 27.65 9.22 18.31
N SER A 266 28.86 8.70 18.39
CA SER A 266 29.17 7.58 19.28
C SER A 266 29.04 7.98 20.76
N PRO A 267 28.88 7.02 21.68
CA PRO A 267 28.88 7.28 23.13
C PRO A 267 30.12 8.03 23.60
N GLU A 268 31.28 7.78 22.98
CA GLU A 268 32.53 8.48 23.31
C GLU A 268 32.49 9.94 22.88
N GLU A 269 31.98 10.25 21.70
CA GLU A 269 31.82 11.64 21.22
C GLU A 269 30.82 12.40 22.09
N MET A 270 29.70 11.81 22.46
CA MET A 270 28.72 12.43 23.36
C MET A 270 29.31 12.71 24.74
N ARG A 271 30.16 11.81 25.29
CA ARG A 271 30.88 12.06 26.55
C ARG A 271 31.88 13.20 26.44
N LYS A 272 32.50 13.42 25.29
CA LYS A 272 33.39 14.57 25.07
C LYS A 272 32.59 15.88 25.03
N VAL A 273 31.44 15.91 24.37
CA VAL A 273 30.58 17.08 24.27
C VAL A 273 30.03 17.47 25.64
N PHE A 274 29.52 16.53 26.40
CA PHE A 274 28.84 16.79 27.69
C PHE A 274 29.69 16.39 28.90
N LYS A 275 31.04 16.53 28.81
CA LYS A 275 31.98 16.18 29.89
C LYS A 275 31.69 16.91 31.21
N ASP A 276 31.13 18.12 31.13
CA ASP A 276 30.80 18.97 32.29
C ASP A 276 29.41 18.66 32.88
N TYR A 277 28.62 17.78 32.21
CA TYR A 277 27.25 17.40 32.60
C TYR A 277 27.07 15.86 32.55
N PRO A 278 27.84 15.09 33.35
CA PRO A 278 27.76 13.61 33.27
C PRO A 278 26.40 13.04 33.66
N ASP A 279 25.66 13.71 34.51
CA ASP A 279 24.30 13.34 34.90
C ASP A 279 23.32 13.47 33.75
N ALA A 280 23.51 14.38 32.81
CA ALA A 280 22.74 14.49 31.60
C ALA A 280 22.93 13.26 30.69
N LEU A 281 24.13 12.70 30.61
CA LEU A 281 24.42 11.47 29.89
C LEU A 281 23.81 10.24 30.57
N GLU A 282 23.96 10.12 31.91
CA GLU A 282 23.39 9.02 32.69
C GLU A 282 21.88 8.97 32.61
N ASN A 283 21.21 10.13 32.55
CA ASN A 283 19.78 10.21 32.46
C ASN A 283 19.23 9.68 31.15
N THR A 284 20.01 9.62 30.06
CA THR A 284 19.59 8.97 28.83
C THR A 284 19.35 7.46 29.00
N LEU A 285 20.21 6.81 29.77
CA LEU A 285 20.07 5.40 30.12
C LEU A 285 18.89 5.15 31.06
N LYS A 286 18.71 6.03 32.08
CA LYS A 286 17.58 5.92 33.01
C LYS A 286 16.23 6.10 32.30
N ILE A 287 16.13 7.02 31.36
CA ILE A 287 14.96 7.20 30.51
C ILE A 287 14.76 5.95 29.65
N ALA A 288 15.83 5.45 29.01
CA ALA A 288 15.75 4.25 28.20
C ALA A 288 15.31 3.01 29.00
N GLU A 289 15.76 2.84 30.25
CA GLU A 289 15.31 1.76 31.13
C GLU A 289 13.81 1.87 31.45
N ARG A 290 13.28 3.07 31.60
CA ARG A 290 11.86 3.33 31.89
C ARG A 290 10.96 3.13 30.69
N CYS A 291 11.42 3.42 29.47
CA CYS A 291 10.63 3.29 28.25
C CYS A 291 10.49 1.81 27.87
N ASN A 292 9.34 1.21 28.13
CA ASN A 292 9.05 -0.19 27.89
C ASN A 292 7.66 -0.35 27.26
N VAL A 293 7.57 -0.02 25.96
CA VAL A 293 6.39 -0.20 25.14
C VAL A 293 6.59 -1.42 24.25
N THR A 294 5.58 -2.29 24.19
CA THR A 294 5.56 -3.46 23.32
C THR A 294 4.42 -3.34 22.32
N ILE A 295 4.74 -3.04 21.07
CA ILE A 295 3.76 -3.08 19.99
C ILE A 295 3.70 -4.52 19.46
N LYS A 296 2.55 -5.20 19.73
CA LYS A 296 2.33 -6.56 19.24
C LYS A 296 2.13 -6.53 17.73
N LEU A 297 3.01 -7.20 16.99
CA LEU A 297 2.87 -7.48 15.57
C LEU A 297 2.30 -8.89 15.41
N ASP A 298 1.12 -9.01 14.83
CA ASP A 298 0.46 -10.29 14.59
C ASP A 298 -0.48 -10.18 13.37
N SER A 299 0.10 -10.35 12.20
CA SER A 299 -0.60 -10.31 10.93
C SER A 299 -1.63 -11.43 10.72
N THR A 300 -1.68 -12.40 11.64
CA THR A 300 -2.66 -13.50 11.62
C THR A 300 -3.83 -13.28 12.57
N SER A 301 -3.75 -12.27 13.43
CA SER A 301 -4.79 -11.96 14.41
C SER A 301 -6.00 -11.32 13.75
N THR A 302 -7.18 -11.73 14.21
CA THR A 302 -8.47 -11.13 13.85
C THR A 302 -9.08 -10.31 14.99
N GLU A 303 -8.33 -10.10 16.09
CA GLU A 303 -8.82 -9.42 17.30
C GLU A 303 -9.24 -7.97 17.08
N LYS A 304 -8.64 -7.31 16.10
CA LYS A 304 -8.94 -5.91 15.75
C LYS A 304 -9.92 -5.77 14.58
N TYR A 305 -10.49 -6.90 14.13
CA TYR A 305 -11.47 -6.87 13.04
C TYR A 305 -12.83 -6.43 13.59
N PRO A 306 -13.57 -5.62 12.84
CA PRO A 306 -14.90 -5.21 13.26
C PRO A 306 -15.83 -6.42 13.36
N GLU A 307 -16.70 -6.38 14.34
CA GLU A 307 -17.72 -7.41 14.52
C GLU A 307 -18.97 -7.06 13.73
N PHE A 308 -19.42 -7.98 12.88
CA PHE A 308 -20.70 -7.80 12.18
C PHE A 308 -21.87 -8.04 13.13
N GLY A 309 -22.75 -7.05 13.30
CA GLY A 309 -23.98 -7.18 14.04
C GLY A 309 -25.03 -7.95 13.23
N THR A 310 -25.40 -9.16 13.69
CA THR A 310 -26.42 -9.95 13.01
C THR A 310 -27.82 -9.42 13.23
N PRO A 311 -28.65 -9.22 12.18
CA PRO A 311 -29.98 -8.61 12.33
C PRO A 311 -30.97 -9.45 13.14
N ASP A 312 -30.78 -10.77 13.20
CA ASP A 312 -31.67 -11.74 13.86
C ASP A 312 -31.13 -12.23 15.22
N GLY A 313 -29.99 -11.66 15.69
CA GLY A 313 -29.40 -12.01 16.96
C GLY A 313 -28.71 -13.38 17.01
N SER A 314 -28.61 -14.12 15.87
CA SER A 314 -27.85 -15.36 15.77
C SER A 314 -26.34 -15.12 15.83
N THR A 315 -25.54 -16.15 16.02
CA THR A 315 -24.10 -16.04 15.87
C THR A 315 -23.72 -15.69 14.43
N ARG A 316 -22.54 -15.11 14.21
CA ARG A 316 -22.07 -14.72 12.87
C ARG A 316 -21.92 -15.92 11.95
N GLU A 317 -21.50 -17.05 12.48
CA GLU A 317 -21.34 -18.31 11.78
C GLU A 317 -22.70 -18.87 11.32
N GLU A 318 -23.72 -18.84 12.21
CA GLU A 318 -25.08 -19.25 11.87
C GLU A 318 -25.71 -18.31 10.84
N TYR A 319 -25.53 -17.00 11.00
CA TYR A 319 -26.05 -16.01 10.08
C TYR A 319 -25.37 -16.11 8.70
N LEU A 320 -24.04 -16.27 8.66
CA LEU A 320 -23.31 -16.51 7.43
C LEU A 320 -23.85 -17.73 6.68
N ARG A 321 -24.04 -18.86 7.38
CA ARG A 321 -24.61 -20.07 6.80
C ARG A 321 -26.00 -19.83 6.22
N LYS A 322 -26.86 -19.15 6.97
CA LYS A 322 -28.24 -18.81 6.56
C LYS A 322 -28.26 -17.96 5.28
N VAL A 323 -27.43 -16.91 5.24
CA VAL A 323 -27.32 -16.03 4.06
C VAL A 323 -26.77 -16.80 2.86
N CYS A 324 -25.75 -17.64 3.05
CA CYS A 324 -25.16 -18.44 1.99
C CYS A 324 -26.16 -19.45 1.37
N TYR A 325 -26.91 -20.18 2.19
CA TYR A 325 -27.92 -21.12 1.66
C TYR A 325 -29.04 -20.40 0.91
N LYS A 326 -29.50 -19.25 1.45
CA LYS A 326 -30.47 -18.41 0.74
C LYS A 326 -29.94 -17.95 -0.62
N GLY A 327 -28.70 -17.46 -0.62
CA GLY A 327 -28.07 -17.01 -1.87
C GLY A 327 -27.80 -18.16 -2.83
N LEU A 328 -27.50 -19.35 -2.34
CA LEU A 328 -27.33 -20.54 -3.18
C LEU A 328 -28.63 -20.90 -3.88
N GLU A 329 -29.79 -20.86 -3.17
CA GLU A 329 -31.12 -21.05 -3.75
C GLU A 329 -31.43 -19.97 -4.81
N GLU A 330 -31.04 -18.72 -4.58
CA GLU A 330 -31.23 -17.63 -5.55
C GLU A 330 -30.36 -17.82 -6.81
N ARG A 331 -29.16 -18.40 -6.69
CA ARG A 331 -28.21 -18.62 -7.81
C ARG A 331 -28.55 -19.87 -8.64
N TYR A 332 -28.89 -20.96 -7.98
CA TYR A 332 -29.05 -22.27 -8.64
C TYR A 332 -30.49 -22.80 -8.66
N GLY A 333 -31.41 -22.15 -7.96
CA GLY A 333 -32.79 -22.62 -7.77
C GLY A 333 -32.93 -23.61 -6.63
N LYS A 334 -34.07 -23.56 -5.95
CA LYS A 334 -34.36 -24.39 -4.76
C LYS A 334 -34.32 -25.89 -5.05
N GLU A 335 -34.85 -26.31 -6.21
CA GLU A 335 -34.90 -27.72 -6.60
C GLU A 335 -33.51 -28.32 -6.77
N ARG A 336 -32.60 -27.58 -7.43
CA ARG A 336 -31.22 -28.03 -7.60
C ARG A 336 -30.48 -28.09 -6.26
N VAL A 337 -30.59 -27.07 -5.42
CA VAL A 337 -29.97 -27.07 -4.11
C VAL A 337 -30.44 -28.23 -3.24
N ALA A 338 -31.70 -28.60 -3.29
CA ALA A 338 -32.23 -29.73 -2.55
C ALA A 338 -31.75 -31.09 -3.09
N ALA A 339 -31.48 -31.21 -4.39
CA ALA A 339 -31.07 -32.46 -5.03
C ALA A 339 -29.54 -32.66 -5.11
N ASP A 340 -28.78 -31.61 -5.26
CA ASP A 340 -27.31 -31.64 -5.50
C ASP A 340 -26.51 -31.64 -4.19
N LYS A 341 -26.21 -32.83 -3.73
CA LYS A 341 -25.44 -33.05 -2.49
C LYS A 341 -23.98 -32.55 -2.60
N GLU A 342 -23.39 -32.59 -3.79
CA GLU A 342 -22.00 -32.15 -3.99
C GLU A 342 -21.90 -30.63 -3.89
N LEU A 343 -22.88 -29.93 -4.46
CA LEU A 343 -23.00 -28.48 -4.33
C LEU A 343 -23.09 -28.04 -2.86
N CYS A 344 -23.97 -28.69 -2.09
CA CYS A 344 -24.11 -28.38 -0.65
C CYS A 344 -22.85 -28.77 0.15
N ALA A 345 -22.22 -29.89 -0.16
CA ALA A 345 -21.00 -30.33 0.49
C ALA A 345 -19.83 -29.35 0.24
N ARG A 346 -19.72 -28.80 -0.96
CA ARG A 346 -18.73 -27.76 -1.28
C ARG A 346 -18.99 -26.47 -0.48
N LEU A 347 -20.25 -26.02 -0.38
CA LEU A 347 -20.59 -24.86 0.43
C LEU A 347 -20.26 -25.08 1.90
N ASP A 348 -20.64 -26.23 2.46
CA ASP A 348 -20.38 -26.57 3.86
C ASP A 348 -18.88 -26.68 4.17
N TYR A 349 -18.10 -27.22 3.25
CA TYR A 349 -16.65 -27.28 3.33
C TYR A 349 -16.03 -25.86 3.41
N GLU A 350 -16.43 -24.96 2.50
CA GLU A 350 -15.92 -23.57 2.51
C GLU A 350 -16.33 -22.83 3.78
N LEU A 351 -17.59 -22.94 4.21
CA LEU A 351 -18.08 -22.37 5.48
C LEU A 351 -17.31 -22.92 6.68
N GLY A 352 -16.99 -24.21 6.70
CA GLY A 352 -16.18 -24.83 7.73
C GLY A 352 -14.80 -24.18 7.84
N ILE A 353 -14.11 -23.95 6.73
CA ILE A 353 -12.79 -23.31 6.71
C ILE A 353 -12.88 -21.83 7.13
N ILE A 354 -13.85 -21.09 6.61
CA ILE A 354 -14.06 -19.67 6.95
C ILE A 354 -14.30 -19.50 8.46
N ASN A 355 -15.10 -20.38 9.06
CA ASN A 355 -15.40 -20.36 10.49
C ASN A 355 -14.19 -20.82 11.34
N GLN A 356 -13.48 -21.84 10.91
CA GLN A 356 -12.24 -22.30 11.58
C GLN A 356 -11.19 -21.17 11.64
N LEU A 357 -11.07 -20.38 10.58
CA LEU A 357 -10.14 -19.26 10.47
C LEU A 357 -10.70 -17.93 11.03
N LYS A 358 -11.93 -17.94 11.59
CA LYS A 358 -12.63 -16.78 12.19
C LYS A 358 -12.89 -15.60 11.22
N PHE A 359 -13.15 -15.87 9.95
CA PHE A 359 -13.40 -14.83 8.96
C PHE A 359 -14.90 -14.60 8.65
N ALA A 360 -15.83 -15.12 9.45
CA ALA A 360 -17.27 -14.94 9.24
C ALA A 360 -17.66 -13.45 9.14
N SER A 361 -17.20 -12.60 10.10
CA SER A 361 -17.42 -11.15 10.05
C SER A 361 -16.86 -10.50 8.80
N TYR A 362 -15.67 -10.90 8.36
CA TYR A 362 -15.04 -10.37 7.15
C TYR A 362 -15.93 -10.57 5.91
N PHE A 363 -16.44 -11.79 5.70
CA PHE A 363 -17.33 -12.08 4.58
C PHE A 363 -18.66 -11.32 4.69
N LEU A 364 -19.23 -11.24 5.88
CA LEU A 364 -20.49 -10.51 6.11
C LEU A 364 -20.34 -9.01 5.85
N ILE A 365 -19.26 -8.38 6.32
CA ILE A 365 -18.97 -6.97 6.09
C ILE A 365 -18.74 -6.71 4.59
N THR A 366 -17.98 -7.60 3.92
CA THR A 366 -17.73 -7.49 2.48
C THR A 366 -19.03 -7.58 1.67
N ALA A 367 -19.87 -8.55 1.99
CA ALA A 367 -21.17 -8.70 1.33
C ALA A 367 -22.09 -7.51 1.59
N ASP A 368 -22.06 -6.95 2.79
CA ASP A 368 -22.90 -5.84 3.20
C ASP A 368 -22.71 -4.61 2.31
N PHE A 369 -21.48 -4.08 2.21
CA PHE A 369 -21.26 -2.88 1.41
C PHE A 369 -21.31 -3.13 -0.10
N ILE A 370 -21.02 -4.36 -0.58
CA ILE A 370 -21.19 -4.72 -1.99
C ILE A 370 -22.68 -4.74 -2.35
N ASN A 371 -23.52 -5.39 -1.54
CA ASN A 371 -24.96 -5.45 -1.78
C ASN A 371 -25.60 -4.07 -1.62
N TRP A 372 -25.14 -3.27 -0.61
CA TRP A 372 -25.58 -1.89 -0.50
C TRP A 372 -25.29 -1.08 -1.78
N ALA A 373 -24.08 -1.23 -2.35
CA ALA A 373 -23.74 -0.55 -3.60
C ALA A 373 -24.65 -0.99 -4.76
N LYS A 374 -24.90 -2.30 -4.89
CA LYS A 374 -25.82 -2.85 -5.91
C LYS A 374 -27.25 -2.35 -5.74
N ASP A 375 -27.75 -2.30 -4.51
CA ASP A 375 -29.09 -1.80 -4.17
C ASP A 375 -29.27 -0.29 -4.44
N HIS A 376 -28.14 0.45 -4.57
CA HIS A 376 -28.11 1.88 -4.91
C HIS A 376 -27.65 2.15 -6.35
N ASP A 377 -27.74 1.16 -7.22
CA ASP A 377 -27.32 1.24 -8.63
C ASP A 377 -25.87 1.71 -8.82
N ILE A 378 -24.98 1.39 -7.87
CA ILE A 378 -23.55 1.61 -8.01
C ILE A 378 -22.91 0.36 -8.62
N PRO A 379 -22.35 0.43 -9.83
CA PRO A 379 -21.76 -0.71 -10.49
C PRO A 379 -20.62 -1.34 -9.70
N VAL A 380 -20.69 -2.64 -9.51
CA VAL A 380 -19.68 -3.48 -8.88
C VAL A 380 -19.21 -4.52 -9.89
N GLY A 381 -17.90 -4.74 -10.00
CA GLY A 381 -17.33 -5.74 -10.89
C GLY A 381 -17.74 -7.18 -10.54
N PRO A 382 -17.62 -8.11 -11.47
CA PRO A 382 -18.03 -9.50 -11.27
C PRO A 382 -17.12 -10.26 -10.28
N GLY A 383 -16.06 -9.64 -9.87
CA GLY A 383 -15.02 -10.15 -8.97
C GLY A 383 -13.63 -9.81 -9.46
N ARG A 384 -12.64 -10.10 -8.63
CA ARG A 384 -11.24 -9.88 -8.91
C ARG A 384 -10.35 -10.82 -8.07
N GLY A 385 -9.14 -11.08 -8.52
CA GLY A 385 -8.20 -11.89 -7.77
C GLY A 385 -8.65 -13.33 -7.61
N SER A 386 -8.43 -13.91 -6.43
CA SER A 386 -8.75 -15.31 -6.14
C SER A 386 -10.12 -15.51 -5.49
N ALA A 387 -10.80 -14.44 -5.05
CA ALA A 387 -12.08 -14.53 -4.35
C ALA A 387 -13.19 -15.19 -5.19
N ALA A 388 -13.15 -15.07 -6.53
CA ALA A 388 -14.09 -15.73 -7.42
C ALA A 388 -13.99 -17.27 -7.40
N GLY A 389 -12.97 -17.86 -6.76
CA GLY A 389 -12.88 -19.30 -6.50
C GLY A 389 -13.77 -19.78 -5.35
N SER A 390 -14.42 -18.88 -4.60
CA SER A 390 -15.28 -19.21 -3.46
C SER A 390 -16.76 -19.29 -3.85
N LEU A 391 -17.39 -20.42 -3.53
CA LEU A 391 -18.82 -20.60 -3.65
C LEU A 391 -19.59 -19.77 -2.61
N VAL A 392 -19.03 -19.58 -1.43
CA VAL A 392 -19.56 -18.68 -0.39
C VAL A 392 -19.61 -17.24 -0.93
N ALA A 393 -18.53 -16.74 -1.53
CA ALA A 393 -18.49 -15.39 -2.11
C ALA A 393 -19.53 -15.23 -3.25
N TYR A 394 -19.71 -16.26 -4.07
CA TYR A 394 -20.72 -16.28 -5.12
C TYR A 394 -22.16 -16.29 -4.57
N ALA A 395 -22.44 -17.14 -3.58
CA ALA A 395 -23.75 -17.20 -2.92
C ALA A 395 -24.10 -15.88 -2.22
N MET A 396 -23.14 -15.21 -1.58
CA MET A 396 -23.32 -13.91 -0.92
C MET A 396 -23.38 -12.72 -1.88
N LYS A 397 -23.28 -12.96 -3.18
CA LYS A 397 -23.21 -11.91 -4.23
C LYS A 397 -22.00 -10.98 -4.11
N ILE A 398 -20.95 -11.42 -3.41
CA ILE A 398 -19.66 -10.74 -3.42
C ILE A 398 -19.06 -10.82 -4.81
N THR A 399 -19.13 -11.99 -5.45
CA THR A 399 -18.72 -12.19 -6.83
C THR A 399 -19.91 -12.63 -7.70
N ASN A 400 -19.80 -12.41 -9.04
CA ASN A 400 -20.81 -12.82 -10.03
C ASN A 400 -20.29 -13.90 -10.98
N ILE A 401 -19.19 -14.58 -10.64
CA ILE A 401 -18.60 -15.67 -11.41
C ILE A 401 -18.90 -16.98 -10.70
N ASP A 402 -19.58 -17.90 -11.40
CA ASP A 402 -19.85 -19.25 -10.88
C ASP A 402 -18.55 -20.07 -10.81
N PRO A 403 -18.01 -20.35 -9.60
CA PRO A 403 -16.76 -21.08 -9.46
C PRO A 403 -16.81 -22.52 -9.96
N LEU A 404 -18.00 -23.12 -9.98
CA LEU A 404 -18.17 -24.51 -10.44
C LEU A 404 -18.14 -24.59 -11.97
N ARG A 405 -18.78 -23.64 -12.65
CA ARG A 405 -18.77 -23.56 -14.11
C ARG A 405 -17.36 -23.44 -14.68
N PHE A 406 -16.52 -22.63 -14.05
CA PHE A 406 -15.17 -22.35 -14.53
C PHE A 406 -14.09 -23.22 -13.85
N GLY A 407 -14.47 -24.19 -13.02
CA GLY A 407 -13.54 -25.09 -12.33
C GLY A 407 -12.55 -24.35 -11.42
N LEU A 408 -13.01 -23.32 -10.71
CA LEU A 408 -12.18 -22.48 -9.85
C LEU A 408 -11.96 -23.13 -8.47
N ILE A 409 -10.76 -22.94 -7.91
CA ILE A 409 -10.29 -23.63 -6.69
C ILE A 409 -10.36 -22.68 -5.49
N PHE A 410 -11.10 -23.08 -4.43
CA PHE A 410 -11.26 -22.31 -3.19
C PHE A 410 -9.95 -22.17 -2.43
N GLU A 411 -9.13 -23.22 -2.36
CA GLU A 411 -7.86 -23.24 -1.62
C GLU A 411 -6.80 -22.30 -2.21
N ARG A 412 -7.00 -21.83 -3.43
CA ARG A 412 -6.20 -20.76 -4.02
C ARG A 412 -6.52 -19.41 -3.36
N PHE A 413 -7.74 -19.20 -2.92
CA PHE A 413 -8.22 -18.01 -2.22
C PHE A 413 -7.97 -18.12 -0.72
N LEU A 414 -8.52 -19.13 -0.06
CA LEU A 414 -8.39 -19.36 1.37
C LEU A 414 -7.87 -20.78 1.64
N ASN A 415 -6.65 -20.87 2.18
CA ASN A 415 -5.97 -22.12 2.35
C ASN A 415 -5.90 -22.50 3.85
N PRO A 416 -6.52 -23.64 4.27
CA PRO A 416 -6.51 -24.07 5.66
C PRO A 416 -5.11 -24.45 6.18
N GLU A 417 -4.19 -24.80 5.27
CA GLU A 417 -2.80 -25.15 5.62
C GLU A 417 -1.91 -23.89 5.75
N ARG A 418 -2.46 -22.72 5.49
CA ARG A 418 -1.79 -21.44 5.61
C ARG A 418 -2.70 -20.42 6.27
N VAL A 419 -2.40 -20.07 7.50
CA VAL A 419 -3.11 -18.99 8.20
C VAL A 419 -2.65 -17.64 7.61
N SER A 420 -3.48 -17.06 6.76
CA SER A 420 -3.35 -15.66 6.29
C SER A 420 -4.73 -15.10 6.05
N PRO A 421 -4.96 -13.81 6.35
CA PRO A 421 -6.23 -13.17 6.05
C PRO A 421 -6.61 -13.33 4.58
N PRO A 422 -7.91 -13.49 4.26
CA PRO A 422 -8.39 -13.41 2.90
C PRO A 422 -8.22 -11.99 2.36
N ASP A 423 -8.01 -11.87 1.05
CA ASP A 423 -7.91 -10.59 0.35
C ASP A 423 -9.00 -10.58 -0.73
N ILE A 424 -10.09 -9.90 -0.46
CA ILE A 424 -11.20 -9.70 -1.41
C ILE A 424 -11.08 -8.31 -1.99
N ASP A 425 -10.39 -8.22 -3.11
CA ASP A 425 -10.35 -7.01 -3.93
C ASP A 425 -11.70 -6.78 -4.62
N ILE A 426 -12.18 -5.54 -4.66
CA ILE A 426 -13.48 -5.21 -5.25
C ILE A 426 -13.33 -4.03 -6.20
N ASP A 427 -13.76 -4.24 -7.45
CA ASP A 427 -13.85 -3.19 -8.45
C ASP A 427 -15.21 -2.48 -8.35
N PHE A 428 -15.19 -1.17 -8.07
CA PHE A 428 -16.37 -0.30 -8.09
C PHE A 428 -16.34 0.68 -9.27
N CYS A 429 -17.48 1.20 -9.63
CA CYS A 429 -17.57 2.37 -10.49
C CYS A 429 -16.66 3.49 -9.97
N GLN A 430 -15.75 3.97 -10.82
CA GLN A 430 -14.73 4.95 -10.42
C GLN A 430 -15.33 6.24 -9.86
N THR A 431 -16.43 6.71 -10.42
CA THR A 431 -17.05 7.99 -10.05
C THR A 431 -17.90 7.91 -8.78
N ARG A 432 -18.52 6.75 -8.50
CA ARG A 432 -19.43 6.57 -7.37
C ARG A 432 -18.85 5.76 -6.21
N ARG A 433 -17.62 5.24 -6.35
CA ARG A 433 -16.89 4.57 -5.26
C ARG A 433 -16.87 5.34 -3.92
N PRO A 434 -16.69 6.69 -3.90
CA PRO A 434 -16.72 7.45 -2.65
C PRO A 434 -18.00 7.28 -1.84
N GLU A 435 -19.16 7.14 -2.49
CA GLU A 435 -20.44 6.90 -1.82
C GLU A 435 -20.45 5.59 -1.01
N VAL A 436 -19.80 4.55 -1.53
CA VAL A 436 -19.69 3.26 -0.83
C VAL A 436 -18.77 3.39 0.39
N ILE A 437 -17.67 4.13 0.27
CA ILE A 437 -16.75 4.41 1.39
C ILE A 437 -17.47 5.22 2.48
N ASP A 438 -18.28 6.21 2.10
CA ASP A 438 -19.07 7.00 3.03
C ASP A 438 -20.13 6.16 3.75
N TYR A 439 -20.78 5.21 3.05
CA TYR A 439 -21.66 4.24 3.69
C TYR A 439 -20.92 3.39 4.74
N VAL A 440 -19.74 2.89 4.42
CA VAL A 440 -18.91 2.12 5.36
C VAL A 440 -18.56 2.96 6.58
N ARG A 441 -18.17 4.23 6.38
CA ARG A 441 -17.88 5.16 7.48
C ARG A 441 -19.08 5.41 8.38
N GLN A 442 -20.26 5.63 7.79
CA GLN A 442 -21.50 5.84 8.55
C GLN A 442 -21.91 4.60 9.33
N LYS A 443 -21.76 3.40 8.74
CA LYS A 443 -22.19 2.14 9.34
C LYS A 443 -21.25 1.63 10.42
N TYR A 444 -19.95 1.62 10.16
CA TYR A 444 -18.93 1.05 11.06
C TYR A 444 -18.30 2.08 11.99
N GLY A 445 -18.59 3.34 11.79
CA GLY A 445 -18.13 4.45 12.64
C GLY A 445 -17.11 5.35 11.96
N GLU A 446 -17.36 6.66 12.03
CA GLU A 446 -16.51 7.69 11.39
C GLU A 446 -15.06 7.67 11.86
N ARG A 447 -14.81 7.28 13.12
CA ARG A 447 -13.48 7.16 13.70
C ARG A 447 -12.87 5.76 13.58
N ALA A 448 -13.67 4.76 13.17
CA ALA A 448 -13.22 3.37 12.98
C ALA A 448 -12.83 3.07 11.54
N VAL A 449 -13.00 4.02 10.62
CA VAL A 449 -12.71 3.86 9.19
C VAL A 449 -11.77 4.95 8.71
N SER A 450 -10.68 4.57 8.03
CA SER A 450 -9.72 5.50 7.43
C SER A 450 -9.15 4.97 6.11
N HIS A 451 -8.59 5.88 5.33
CA HIS A 451 -7.69 5.49 4.24
C HIS A 451 -6.31 5.08 4.78
N ILE A 452 -5.47 4.54 3.90
CA ILE A 452 -4.10 4.11 4.20
C ILE A 452 -3.14 5.13 3.60
N ILE A 453 -2.09 5.52 4.34
CA ILE A 453 -1.03 6.38 3.82
C ILE A 453 -0.14 5.63 2.84
N THR A 454 0.44 6.35 1.90
CA THR A 454 1.54 5.88 1.06
C THR A 454 2.71 6.85 1.14
N TYR A 455 3.92 6.31 1.06
CA TYR A 455 5.14 7.10 1.06
C TYR A 455 5.74 7.13 -0.34
N GLY A 456 5.80 8.32 -0.92
CA GLY A 456 6.50 8.55 -2.17
C GLY A 456 7.99 8.75 -1.89
N THR A 457 8.85 7.91 -2.48
CA THR A 457 10.29 8.00 -2.30
C THR A 457 10.97 8.80 -3.40
N MET A 458 12.17 9.27 -3.14
CA MET A 458 13.05 9.85 -4.16
C MET A 458 13.57 8.75 -5.08
N GLY A 459 12.84 8.49 -6.18
CA GLY A 459 13.23 7.50 -7.18
C GLY A 459 14.40 7.97 -8.04
N ALA A 460 15.12 7.03 -8.64
CA ALA A 460 16.37 7.27 -9.39
C ALA A 460 16.31 8.45 -10.39
N LYS A 461 15.24 8.58 -11.17
CA LYS A 461 15.09 9.70 -12.11
C LYS A 461 14.70 11.01 -11.46
N SER A 462 13.85 10.97 -10.44
CA SER A 462 13.36 12.18 -9.77
C SER A 462 14.42 12.82 -8.90
N VAL A 463 15.20 12.02 -8.16
CA VAL A 463 16.25 12.54 -7.28
C VAL A 463 17.33 13.28 -8.06
N LEU A 464 17.72 12.81 -9.25
CA LEU A 464 18.66 13.51 -10.13
C LEU A 464 18.16 14.90 -10.54
N ARG A 465 16.88 15.02 -10.88
CA ARG A 465 16.28 16.32 -11.23
C ARG A 465 16.14 17.24 -10.03
N ASP A 466 15.77 16.71 -8.87
CA ASP A 466 15.65 17.50 -7.65
C ASP A 466 17.03 18.03 -7.21
N VAL A 467 18.08 17.20 -7.26
CA VAL A 467 19.45 17.60 -6.93
C VAL A 467 20.01 18.60 -7.96
N ALA A 468 19.83 18.36 -9.28
CA ALA A 468 20.24 19.30 -10.32
C ALA A 468 19.61 20.69 -10.11
N ARG A 469 18.32 20.74 -9.74
CA ARG A 469 17.61 21.98 -9.44
C ARG A 469 18.23 22.75 -8.26
N VAL A 470 18.58 22.09 -7.17
CA VAL A 470 19.16 22.76 -5.98
C VAL A 470 20.63 23.12 -6.18
N MET A 471 21.34 22.43 -7.07
CA MET A 471 22.71 22.79 -7.52
C MET A 471 22.72 23.92 -8.56
N ASP A 472 21.55 24.47 -8.95
CA ASP A 472 21.39 25.51 -9.98
C ASP A 472 21.84 25.05 -11.38
N MET A 473 21.83 23.76 -11.66
CA MET A 473 22.06 23.21 -12.99
C MET A 473 20.87 23.49 -13.92
N SER A 474 21.11 23.54 -15.22
CA SER A 474 20.03 23.74 -16.18
C SER A 474 19.07 22.55 -16.19
N TYR A 475 17.81 22.80 -16.54
CA TYR A 475 16.82 21.71 -16.73
C TYR A 475 17.29 20.68 -17.76
N ALA A 476 18.00 21.15 -18.80
CA ALA A 476 18.53 20.28 -19.86
C ALA A 476 19.61 19.31 -19.32
N ASP A 477 20.47 19.76 -18.41
CA ASP A 477 21.50 18.91 -17.80
C ASP A 477 20.87 17.83 -16.90
N GLY A 478 19.93 18.23 -16.03
CA GLY A 478 19.19 17.30 -15.18
C GLY A 478 18.36 16.29 -15.98
N ASP A 479 17.76 16.70 -17.09
CA ASP A 479 17.00 15.82 -17.98
C ASP A 479 17.91 14.88 -18.76
N ARG A 480 19.08 15.38 -19.23
CA ARG A 480 20.08 14.57 -19.93
C ARG A 480 20.52 13.36 -19.10
N ILE A 481 20.98 13.58 -17.87
CA ILE A 481 21.42 12.49 -17.01
C ILE A 481 20.26 11.56 -16.62
N SER A 482 19.07 12.11 -16.34
CA SER A 482 17.92 11.31 -15.95
C SER A 482 17.39 10.39 -17.08
N LYS A 483 17.57 10.76 -18.34
CA LYS A 483 17.20 9.93 -19.50
C LYS A 483 18.09 8.70 -19.66
N LEU A 484 19.32 8.72 -19.16
CA LEU A 484 20.23 7.57 -19.18
C LEU A 484 19.91 6.53 -18.10
N ILE A 485 19.03 6.85 -17.15
CA ILE A 485 18.55 5.91 -16.16
C ILE A 485 17.47 5.01 -16.77
N GLU A 486 17.61 3.71 -16.58
CA GLU A 486 16.63 2.72 -17.04
C GLU A 486 15.24 2.99 -16.46
N THR A 487 14.22 2.40 -17.10
CA THR A 487 12.83 2.51 -16.63
C THR A 487 12.33 1.12 -16.24
N GLY A 488 11.87 0.97 -15.01
CA GLY A 488 11.31 -0.31 -14.56
C GLY A 488 11.20 -0.38 -13.03
N PRO A 489 10.41 -1.32 -12.51
CA PRO A 489 10.34 -1.57 -11.08
C PRO A 489 11.71 -2.04 -10.56
N LYS A 490 12.13 -1.52 -9.41
CA LYS A 490 13.41 -1.84 -8.74
C LYS A 490 14.68 -1.33 -9.45
N VAL A 491 14.57 -0.42 -10.42
CA VAL A 491 15.72 0.25 -10.99
C VAL A 491 16.26 1.26 -9.99
N THR A 492 17.57 1.20 -9.71
CA THR A 492 18.31 2.13 -8.86
C THR A 492 19.37 2.88 -9.65
N LEU A 493 19.85 3.99 -9.12
CA LEU A 493 21.00 4.70 -9.69
C LEU A 493 22.20 3.75 -9.82
N GLN A 494 22.47 2.96 -8.78
CA GLN A 494 23.59 2.00 -8.78
C GLN A 494 23.42 0.89 -9.82
N SER A 495 22.19 0.39 -10.06
CA SER A 495 21.97 -0.61 -11.12
C SER A 495 22.20 -0.01 -12.51
N SER A 496 21.70 1.21 -12.74
CA SER A 496 21.88 1.94 -13.99
C SER A 496 23.36 2.32 -14.23
N TYR A 497 24.09 2.70 -13.19
CA TYR A 497 25.54 2.97 -13.29
C TYR A 497 26.33 1.74 -13.74
N LYS A 498 25.95 0.54 -13.26
CA LYS A 498 26.62 -0.71 -13.66
C LYS A 498 26.35 -1.10 -15.11
N SER A 499 25.12 -0.89 -15.58
CA SER A 499 24.68 -1.35 -16.90
C SER A 499 24.95 -0.36 -18.03
N ASN A 500 25.08 0.96 -17.76
CA ASN A 500 25.13 2.00 -18.79
C ASN A 500 26.51 2.69 -18.81
N GLU A 501 27.27 2.50 -19.90
CA GLU A 501 28.59 3.11 -20.06
C GLU A 501 28.49 4.62 -20.32
N GLU A 502 27.54 5.07 -21.15
CA GLU A 502 27.31 6.48 -21.45
C GLU A 502 26.98 7.29 -20.18
N LEU A 503 26.26 6.68 -19.23
CA LEU A 503 26.02 7.29 -17.92
C LEU A 503 27.30 7.49 -17.11
N ARG A 504 28.19 6.49 -17.09
CA ARG A 504 29.48 6.59 -16.42
C ARG A 504 30.36 7.68 -17.02
N ASP A 505 30.42 7.74 -18.35
CA ASP A 505 31.19 8.73 -19.08
C ASP A 505 30.65 10.15 -18.85
N LEU A 506 29.33 10.32 -18.83
CA LEU A 506 28.71 11.62 -18.52
C LEU A 506 29.04 12.06 -17.11
N ILE A 507 28.95 11.17 -16.11
CA ILE A 507 29.27 11.49 -14.71
C ILE A 507 30.75 11.89 -14.60
N ALA A 508 31.66 11.21 -15.28
CA ALA A 508 33.09 11.50 -15.24
C ALA A 508 33.51 12.71 -16.07
N SER A 509 32.66 13.23 -16.95
CA SER A 509 32.99 14.32 -17.89
C SER A 509 33.09 15.69 -17.24
N ASP A 510 32.42 15.91 -16.08
CA ASP A 510 32.36 17.21 -15.41
C ASP A 510 32.20 17.00 -13.90
N GLU A 511 32.87 17.85 -13.11
CA GLU A 511 32.80 17.85 -11.66
C GLU A 511 31.36 18.03 -11.13
N ALA A 512 30.55 18.89 -11.80
CA ALA A 512 29.16 19.13 -11.45
C ALA A 512 28.29 17.84 -11.58
N TYR A 513 28.51 17.01 -12.60
CA TYR A 513 27.83 15.72 -12.71
C TYR A 513 28.32 14.70 -11.67
N THR A 514 29.61 14.73 -11.31
CA THR A 514 30.16 13.88 -10.25
C THR A 514 29.55 14.23 -8.90
N GLU A 515 29.45 15.52 -8.59
CA GLU A 515 28.84 16.03 -7.35
C GLU A 515 27.34 15.72 -7.30
N LEU A 516 26.59 16.00 -8.37
CA LEU A 516 25.19 15.66 -8.53
C LEU A 516 24.94 14.16 -8.28
N TRP A 517 25.78 13.31 -8.84
CA TRP A 517 25.68 11.87 -8.66
C TRP A 517 25.96 11.48 -7.21
N GLY A 518 26.94 12.08 -6.58
CA GLY A 518 27.29 11.87 -5.18
C GLY A 518 26.16 12.22 -4.21
N TYR A 519 25.45 13.33 -4.43
CA TYR A 519 24.25 13.67 -3.66
C TYR A 519 23.09 12.74 -3.98
N ALA A 520 22.80 12.52 -5.25
CA ALA A 520 21.64 11.75 -5.67
C ALA A 520 21.67 10.30 -5.18
N THR A 521 22.84 9.65 -5.19
CA THR A 521 22.98 8.25 -4.72
C THR A 521 22.77 8.08 -3.22
N ARG A 522 23.01 9.10 -2.42
CA ARG A 522 22.74 9.09 -0.97
C ARG A 522 21.34 9.52 -0.60
N LEU A 523 20.67 10.29 -1.48
CA LEU A 523 19.27 10.71 -1.31
C LEU A 523 18.27 9.73 -1.91
N GLU A 524 18.71 8.84 -2.82
CA GLU A 524 17.84 7.85 -3.44
C GLU A 524 17.19 6.95 -2.38
N GLY A 525 15.87 6.82 -2.47
CA GLY A 525 15.08 5.98 -1.56
C GLY A 525 14.48 6.71 -0.36
N LEU A 526 15.03 7.86 0.06
CA LEU A 526 14.46 8.66 1.15
C LEU A 526 13.01 9.09 0.82
N ILE A 527 12.18 9.18 1.83
CA ILE A 527 10.78 9.59 1.68
C ILE A 527 10.72 11.08 1.33
N ARG A 528 10.04 11.38 0.23
CA ARG A 528 9.88 12.74 -0.30
C ARG A 528 8.55 13.37 0.10
N ASN A 529 7.47 12.58 0.03
CA ASN A 529 6.12 13.04 0.31
C ASN A 529 5.23 11.90 0.77
N VAL A 530 4.13 12.26 1.39
CA VAL A 530 3.04 11.35 1.69
C VAL A 530 1.92 11.48 0.67
N GLY A 531 1.15 10.42 0.51
CA GLY A 531 -0.05 10.37 -0.31
C GLY A 531 -1.06 9.40 0.31
N VAL A 532 -2.16 9.18 -0.39
CA VAL A 532 -3.20 8.25 0.03
C VAL A 532 -3.22 7.05 -0.89
N HIS A 533 -3.34 5.86 -0.31
CA HIS A 533 -3.49 4.63 -1.09
C HIS A 533 -4.77 4.67 -1.93
N ALA A 534 -4.64 4.36 -3.22
CA ALA A 534 -5.72 4.56 -4.19
C ALA A 534 -7.00 3.76 -3.89
N ALA A 535 -6.88 2.64 -3.16
CA ALA A 535 -7.97 1.69 -2.95
C ALA A 535 -8.17 1.28 -1.49
N GLY A 536 -7.10 1.23 -0.69
CA GLY A 536 -7.13 0.66 0.65
C GLY A 536 -7.91 1.49 1.66
N VAL A 537 -8.84 0.85 2.35
CA VAL A 537 -9.58 1.38 3.48
C VAL A 537 -9.41 0.45 4.67
N VAL A 538 -9.11 1.01 5.82
CA VAL A 538 -9.00 0.27 7.09
C VAL A 538 -10.30 0.38 7.86
N ILE A 539 -10.78 -0.75 8.39
CA ILE A 539 -11.94 -0.81 9.25
C ILE A 539 -11.52 -1.48 10.56
N GLY A 540 -11.61 -0.77 11.67
CA GLY A 540 -11.27 -1.25 13.01
C GLY A 540 -12.50 -1.67 13.81
N ASP A 541 -12.25 -2.46 14.88
CA ASP A 541 -13.25 -2.86 15.87
C ASP A 541 -13.72 -1.67 16.75
N ARG A 542 -12.92 -0.62 16.80
CA ARG A 542 -13.09 0.60 17.61
C ARG A 542 -12.37 1.77 16.95
N PRO A 543 -12.42 3.00 17.50
CA PRO A 543 -11.71 4.14 16.93
C PRO A 543 -10.26 3.83 16.61
N LEU A 544 -9.84 4.11 15.38
CA LEU A 544 -8.51 3.72 14.88
C LEU A 544 -7.37 4.42 15.61
N ASP A 545 -7.60 5.59 16.19
CA ASP A 545 -6.63 6.28 17.06
C ASP A 545 -6.38 5.60 18.43
N GLU A 546 -7.00 4.45 18.65
CA GLU A 546 -6.63 3.51 19.72
C GLU A 546 -5.62 2.45 19.27
N HIS A 547 -5.40 2.32 17.96
CA HIS A 547 -4.51 1.35 17.35
C HIS A 547 -3.31 2.01 16.69
N VAL A 548 -3.54 3.04 15.86
CA VAL A 548 -2.54 3.74 15.05
C VAL A 548 -2.84 5.24 14.99
N ALA A 549 -1.81 6.06 14.79
CA ALA A 549 -2.00 7.50 14.63
C ALA A 549 -2.72 7.81 13.31
N LEU A 550 -3.48 8.91 13.31
CA LEU A 550 -4.27 9.37 12.18
C LEU A 550 -3.78 10.72 11.67
N THR A 551 -3.99 10.96 10.39
CA THR A 551 -3.77 12.24 9.69
C THR A 551 -4.94 12.51 8.73
N ARG A 552 -4.83 13.56 7.93
CA ARG A 552 -5.73 13.85 6.81
C ARG A 552 -4.98 13.84 5.49
N ASP A 553 -5.68 13.56 4.41
CA ASP A 553 -5.17 13.70 3.04
C ASP A 553 -4.73 15.14 2.75
N ASP A 554 -5.58 16.10 3.10
CA ASP A 554 -5.24 17.52 3.14
C ASP A 554 -5.42 18.06 4.57
N LEU A 555 -4.31 18.37 5.22
CA LEU A 555 -4.31 18.90 6.58
C LEU A 555 -4.94 20.30 6.69
N SER A 556 -5.07 21.03 5.58
CA SER A 556 -5.69 22.36 5.54
C SER A 556 -7.23 22.32 5.44
N ASP A 557 -7.78 21.18 4.98
CA ASP A 557 -9.22 20.94 4.89
C ASP A 557 -9.73 20.06 6.04
N PRO A 558 -10.53 20.60 6.95
CA PRO A 558 -11.10 19.83 8.06
C PRO A 558 -12.07 18.72 7.63
N HIS A 559 -12.51 18.72 6.37
CA HIS A 559 -13.40 17.72 5.78
C HIS A 559 -12.65 16.70 4.90
N ALA A 560 -11.34 16.88 4.71
CA ALA A 560 -10.53 15.93 3.96
C ALA A 560 -10.56 14.54 4.61
N ALA A 561 -10.33 13.52 3.81
CA ALA A 561 -10.37 12.13 4.23
C ALA A 561 -9.37 11.85 5.36
N VAL A 562 -9.80 11.08 6.35
CA VAL A 562 -8.94 10.59 7.42
C VAL A 562 -8.07 9.46 6.90
N VAL A 563 -6.79 9.48 7.26
CA VAL A 563 -5.77 8.56 6.78
C VAL A 563 -4.98 8.01 7.97
N ALA A 564 -4.78 6.69 8.04
CA ALA A 564 -3.90 6.07 9.04
C ALA A 564 -2.43 6.43 8.74
N GLN A 565 -1.67 6.78 9.77
CA GLN A 565 -0.23 7.09 9.66
C GLN A 565 0.66 5.84 9.51
N CYS A 566 0.11 4.78 8.97
CA CYS A 566 0.80 3.51 8.71
C CYS A 566 0.53 3.10 7.27
N ASP A 567 1.55 2.64 6.58
CA ASP A 567 1.40 2.09 5.25
C ASP A 567 0.69 0.71 5.26
N MET A 568 0.45 0.17 4.07
CA MET A 568 -0.23 -1.11 3.91
C MET A 568 0.48 -2.26 4.66
N SER A 569 1.81 -2.28 4.66
CA SER A 569 2.60 -3.34 5.32
C SER A 569 2.45 -3.25 6.84
N ALA A 570 2.54 -2.04 7.38
CA ALA A 570 2.36 -1.79 8.81
C ALA A 570 0.94 -2.09 9.28
N ILE A 571 -0.09 -1.72 8.51
CA ILE A 571 -1.51 -2.05 8.78
C ILE A 571 -1.69 -3.57 8.90
N TYR A 572 -1.10 -4.33 7.98
CA TYR A 572 -1.14 -5.78 7.99
C TYR A 572 -0.46 -6.37 9.23
N GLU A 573 0.76 -5.90 9.55
CA GLU A 573 1.56 -6.39 10.69
C GLU A 573 0.91 -6.09 12.05
N VAL A 574 0.21 -4.98 12.19
CA VAL A 574 -0.53 -4.68 13.44
C VAL A 574 -1.87 -5.40 13.53
N GLY A 575 -2.26 -6.19 12.53
CA GLY A 575 -3.47 -7.01 12.52
C GLY A 575 -4.76 -6.21 12.32
N LEU A 576 -4.73 -5.07 11.62
CA LEU A 576 -5.91 -4.32 11.22
C LEU A 576 -6.47 -4.83 9.91
N LEU A 577 -7.80 -4.72 9.75
CA LEU A 577 -8.50 -5.16 8.56
C LEU A 577 -8.38 -4.12 7.43
N LYS A 578 -7.70 -4.50 6.35
CA LYS A 578 -7.70 -3.73 5.10
C LYS A 578 -8.77 -4.26 4.14
N MET A 579 -9.50 -3.36 3.52
CA MET A 579 -10.43 -3.62 2.43
C MET A 579 -10.04 -2.81 1.20
N ASP A 580 -10.00 -3.43 0.02
CA ASP A 580 -9.62 -2.74 -1.22
C ASP A 580 -10.85 -2.36 -2.05
N PHE A 581 -11.14 -1.06 -2.06
CA PHE A 581 -12.17 -0.42 -2.88
C PHE A 581 -11.52 0.12 -4.16
N LEU A 582 -11.40 -0.71 -5.18
CA LEU A 582 -10.74 -0.31 -6.42
C LEU A 582 -11.70 0.45 -7.33
N GLY A 583 -11.24 1.51 -7.96
CA GLY A 583 -12.00 2.24 -8.98
C GLY A 583 -11.67 1.70 -10.37
N LEU A 584 -12.65 1.12 -11.05
CA LEU A 584 -12.49 0.66 -12.43
C LEU A 584 -13.34 1.50 -13.38
N LYS A 585 -12.67 2.33 -14.20
CA LYS A 585 -13.30 3.23 -15.19
C LYS A 585 -14.23 2.47 -16.14
N THR A 586 -13.87 1.27 -16.54
CA THR A 586 -14.68 0.44 -17.44
C THR A 586 -16.06 0.13 -16.88
N LEU A 587 -16.21 -0.05 -15.57
CA LEU A 587 -17.52 -0.23 -14.94
C LEU A 587 -18.40 1.02 -15.09
N THR A 588 -17.82 2.21 -15.01
CA THR A 588 -18.56 3.47 -15.27
C THR A 588 -19.00 3.55 -16.73
N VAL A 589 -18.11 3.19 -17.67
CA VAL A 589 -18.42 3.14 -19.11
C VAL A 589 -19.55 2.16 -19.40
N MET A 590 -19.47 0.96 -18.84
CA MET A 590 -20.48 -0.07 -19.03
C MET A 590 -21.84 0.36 -18.48
N HIS A 591 -21.86 0.97 -17.30
CA HIS A 591 -23.07 1.49 -16.68
C HIS A 591 -23.74 2.58 -17.53
N ASP A 592 -22.95 3.58 -17.97
CA ASP A 592 -23.46 4.63 -18.83
C ASP A 592 -24.02 4.05 -20.14
N ALA A 593 -23.32 3.10 -20.72
CA ALA A 593 -23.78 2.44 -21.96
C ALA A 593 -25.04 1.60 -21.74
N GLU A 594 -25.16 0.88 -20.63
CA GLU A 594 -26.34 0.10 -20.26
C GLU A 594 -27.54 1.01 -19.99
N GLU A 595 -27.32 2.15 -19.29
CA GLU A 595 -28.37 3.16 -19.05
C GLU A 595 -28.91 3.70 -20.37
N TYR A 596 -28.03 4.05 -21.32
CA TYR A 596 -28.47 4.50 -22.66
C TYR A 596 -29.11 3.38 -23.47
N ALA A 597 -28.64 2.15 -23.36
CA ALA A 597 -29.26 1.01 -24.03
C ALA A 597 -30.71 0.78 -23.56
N ARG A 598 -31.02 1.02 -22.29
CA ARG A 598 -32.37 0.98 -21.71
C ARG A 598 -33.34 2.04 -22.27
N TRP A 599 -32.85 3.12 -22.84
CA TRP A 599 -33.70 4.08 -23.53
C TRP A 599 -34.41 3.44 -24.73
N ARG A 600 -33.81 2.40 -25.32
CA ARG A 600 -34.36 1.64 -26.46
C ARG A 600 -34.96 0.28 -26.06
N VAL A 601 -34.29 -0.38 -25.11
CA VAL A 601 -34.66 -1.70 -24.62
C VAL A 601 -34.79 -1.63 -23.09
N PRO A 602 -35.96 -1.21 -22.54
CA PRO A 602 -36.09 -0.93 -21.10
C PRO A 602 -35.69 -2.08 -20.17
N GLU A 603 -35.90 -3.33 -20.63
CA GLU A 603 -35.59 -4.54 -19.85
C GLU A 603 -34.12 -5.00 -20.00
N PHE A 604 -33.30 -4.29 -20.77
CA PHE A 604 -31.91 -4.69 -21.00
C PHE A 604 -31.11 -4.68 -19.69
N ARG A 605 -30.43 -5.80 -19.42
CA ARG A 605 -29.47 -5.96 -18.34
C ARG A 605 -28.23 -6.66 -18.86
N LEU A 606 -27.11 -6.08 -18.57
CA LEU A 606 -25.81 -6.59 -19.04
C LEU A 606 -25.45 -7.92 -18.37
N ASP A 607 -25.90 -8.14 -17.14
CA ASP A 607 -25.70 -9.41 -16.41
C ASP A 607 -26.47 -10.61 -17.04
N ASP A 608 -27.51 -10.35 -17.82
CA ASP A 608 -28.38 -11.37 -18.41
C ASP A 608 -27.97 -11.74 -19.84
N VAL A 609 -26.94 -11.12 -20.42
CA VAL A 609 -26.51 -11.39 -21.80
C VAL A 609 -25.90 -12.78 -21.92
N PRO A 610 -26.21 -13.51 -23.03
CA PRO A 610 -25.65 -14.84 -23.27
C PRO A 610 -24.11 -14.71 -23.50
N LEU A 611 -23.33 -15.66 -22.93
CA LEU A 611 -21.87 -15.66 -23.03
C LEU A 611 -21.32 -16.33 -24.31
N ASP A 612 -22.21 -16.70 -25.24
CA ASP A 612 -21.96 -17.37 -26.51
C ASP A 612 -22.52 -16.60 -27.72
N ASP A 613 -22.80 -15.30 -27.53
CA ASP A 613 -23.33 -14.47 -28.61
C ASP A 613 -22.38 -14.36 -29.79
N ARG A 614 -22.86 -14.80 -30.95
CA ARG A 614 -22.01 -14.95 -32.15
C ARG A 614 -21.53 -13.61 -32.69
N GLU A 615 -22.39 -12.58 -32.67
CA GLU A 615 -22.03 -11.24 -33.17
C GLU A 615 -20.91 -10.63 -32.37
N THR A 616 -20.93 -10.80 -31.04
CA THR A 616 -19.87 -10.43 -30.12
C THR A 616 -18.55 -11.16 -30.42
N LEU A 617 -18.60 -12.49 -30.58
CA LEU A 617 -17.41 -13.29 -30.88
C LEU A 617 -16.83 -12.95 -32.27
N ASP A 618 -17.69 -12.72 -33.27
CA ASP A 618 -17.29 -12.31 -34.61
C ASP A 618 -16.62 -10.92 -34.61
N LEU A 619 -17.11 -9.96 -33.79
CA LEU A 619 -16.50 -8.66 -33.59
C LEU A 619 -15.07 -8.80 -33.07
N LEU A 620 -14.84 -9.66 -32.07
CA LEU A 620 -13.52 -9.94 -31.52
C LEU A 620 -12.59 -10.60 -32.56
N ASN A 621 -13.11 -11.56 -33.32
CA ASN A 621 -12.35 -12.25 -34.38
C ASN A 621 -11.96 -11.33 -35.54
N ARG A 622 -12.75 -10.31 -35.86
CA ARG A 622 -12.37 -9.26 -36.82
C ARG A 622 -11.32 -8.32 -36.29
N GLY A 623 -11.08 -8.32 -34.95
CA GLY A 623 -10.21 -7.40 -34.26
C GLY A 623 -10.78 -5.99 -34.13
N ASP A 624 -12.09 -5.84 -34.09
CA ASP A 624 -12.80 -4.58 -33.92
C ASP A 624 -12.87 -4.19 -32.42
N THR A 625 -11.74 -4.27 -31.72
CA THR A 625 -11.64 -4.26 -30.26
C THR A 625 -11.26 -2.89 -29.64
N MET A 626 -11.28 -1.81 -30.43
CA MET A 626 -11.09 -0.45 -29.88
C MET A 626 -12.12 -0.17 -28.78
N GLY A 627 -11.67 0.22 -27.59
CA GLY A 627 -12.48 0.46 -26.40
C GLY A 627 -12.94 -0.81 -25.67
N VAL A 628 -12.71 -2.01 -26.22
CA VAL A 628 -13.00 -3.27 -25.53
C VAL A 628 -11.97 -3.52 -24.45
N PHE A 629 -12.42 -3.76 -23.24
CA PHE A 629 -11.55 -3.87 -22.06
C PHE A 629 -10.44 -4.91 -22.25
N GLN A 630 -9.19 -4.48 -22.04
CA GLN A 630 -7.95 -5.27 -22.16
C GLN A 630 -7.67 -5.90 -23.53
N LEU A 631 -8.53 -5.72 -24.55
CA LEU A 631 -8.35 -6.31 -25.89
C LEU A 631 -8.00 -5.26 -26.98
N GLU A 632 -7.78 -3.99 -26.61
CA GLU A 632 -7.61 -2.88 -27.55
C GLU A 632 -6.16 -2.64 -28.02
N SER A 633 -5.14 -3.24 -27.38
CA SER A 633 -3.75 -3.04 -27.81
C SER A 633 -3.45 -3.73 -29.14
N GLY A 634 -2.61 -3.10 -30.00
CA GLY A 634 -2.34 -3.62 -31.35
C GLY A 634 -1.93 -5.10 -31.40
N GLY A 635 -1.08 -5.53 -30.45
CA GLY A 635 -0.67 -6.94 -30.37
C GLY A 635 -1.81 -7.86 -29.91
N MET A 636 -2.73 -7.38 -29.05
CA MET A 636 -3.90 -8.14 -28.64
C MET A 636 -4.93 -8.26 -29.77
N VAL A 637 -5.14 -7.19 -30.54
CA VAL A 637 -5.96 -7.17 -31.77
C VAL A 637 -5.52 -8.26 -32.75
N ASP A 638 -4.21 -8.32 -33.04
CA ASP A 638 -3.63 -9.36 -33.91
C ASP A 638 -3.84 -10.76 -33.29
N THR A 639 -3.63 -10.89 -32.01
CA THR A 639 -3.83 -12.17 -31.30
C THR A 639 -5.27 -12.63 -31.38
N CYS A 640 -6.28 -11.78 -31.16
CA CYS A 640 -7.69 -12.13 -31.32
C CYS A 640 -7.99 -12.67 -32.71
N ARG A 641 -7.49 -12.01 -33.76
CA ARG A 641 -7.67 -12.46 -35.16
C ARG A 641 -7.05 -13.83 -35.43
N ARG A 642 -5.87 -14.09 -34.89
CA ARG A 642 -5.12 -15.33 -35.09
C ARG A 642 -5.68 -16.50 -34.31
N TYR A 643 -6.16 -16.24 -33.08
CA TYR A 643 -6.59 -17.27 -32.13
C TYR A 643 -7.91 -17.95 -32.54
N GLY A 644 -8.88 -17.18 -33.09
CA GLY A 644 -10.18 -17.69 -33.45
C GLY A 644 -11.04 -17.97 -32.22
N ILE A 645 -11.55 -16.92 -31.61
CA ILE A 645 -12.37 -16.93 -30.38
C ILE A 645 -13.72 -17.58 -30.69
N GLN A 646 -14.10 -18.61 -29.94
CA GLN A 646 -15.36 -19.35 -30.12
C GLN A 646 -16.26 -19.34 -28.89
N LYS A 647 -15.69 -19.04 -27.71
CA LYS A 647 -16.35 -19.06 -26.43
C LYS A 647 -15.64 -18.12 -25.45
N ILE A 648 -16.30 -17.78 -24.34
CA ILE A 648 -15.76 -16.90 -23.33
C ILE A 648 -14.44 -17.42 -22.71
N GLU A 649 -14.29 -18.75 -22.58
CA GLU A 649 -13.08 -19.36 -22.07
C GLU A 649 -11.85 -19.02 -22.93
N ASP A 650 -12.03 -18.86 -24.25
CA ASP A 650 -10.94 -18.40 -25.13
C ASP A 650 -10.48 -16.98 -24.80
N ILE A 651 -11.38 -16.09 -24.40
CA ILE A 651 -11.03 -14.74 -23.94
C ILE A 651 -10.27 -14.82 -22.62
N ILE A 652 -10.74 -15.66 -21.70
CA ILE A 652 -10.13 -15.90 -20.40
C ILE A 652 -8.69 -16.41 -20.57
N ASP A 653 -8.46 -17.35 -21.49
CA ASP A 653 -7.15 -17.90 -21.85
C ASP A 653 -6.24 -16.83 -22.46
N LEU A 654 -6.74 -16.01 -23.37
CA LEU A 654 -5.99 -14.92 -23.99
C LEU A 654 -5.48 -13.90 -22.99
N LEU A 655 -6.32 -13.50 -22.03
CA LEU A 655 -5.93 -12.58 -20.97
C LEU A 655 -4.84 -13.16 -20.05
N ALA A 656 -4.82 -14.47 -19.85
CA ALA A 656 -3.80 -15.16 -19.10
C ALA A 656 -2.48 -15.26 -19.86
N LEU A 657 -2.52 -15.47 -21.17
CA LEU A 657 -1.37 -15.70 -22.04
C LEU A 657 -0.67 -14.42 -22.51
N TYR A 658 -1.42 -13.35 -22.78
CA TYR A 658 -0.87 -12.11 -23.35
C TYR A 658 -0.10 -11.31 -22.29
N ARG A 659 1.03 -11.85 -21.83
CA ARG A 659 1.95 -11.24 -20.84
C ARG A 659 3.40 -11.66 -21.15
N PRO A 660 4.39 -10.79 -20.81
CA PRO A 660 5.79 -11.16 -20.93
C PRO A 660 6.07 -12.51 -20.24
N GLY A 661 6.72 -13.41 -20.94
CA GLY A 661 7.02 -14.76 -20.46
C GLY A 661 5.99 -15.82 -20.86
N ALA A 662 4.69 -15.57 -20.73
CA ALA A 662 3.64 -16.52 -21.14
C ALA A 662 3.38 -16.47 -22.65
N MET A 663 3.58 -15.33 -23.31
CA MET A 663 3.39 -15.14 -24.77
C MET A 663 4.20 -16.12 -25.63
N GLN A 664 5.31 -16.67 -25.14
CA GLN A 664 6.11 -17.66 -25.86
C GLN A 664 5.32 -18.94 -26.18
N PHE A 665 4.24 -19.23 -25.47
CA PHE A 665 3.38 -20.40 -25.66
C PHE A 665 2.17 -20.12 -26.56
N MET A 666 1.97 -18.88 -26.99
CA MET A 666 0.80 -18.45 -27.76
C MET A 666 0.69 -19.19 -29.10
N ASP A 667 1.78 -19.26 -29.85
CA ASP A 667 1.77 -19.90 -31.17
C ASP A 667 1.52 -21.42 -31.08
N GLU A 668 2.12 -22.08 -30.10
CA GLU A 668 1.85 -23.50 -29.82
C GLU A 668 0.36 -23.75 -29.53
N MET A 669 -0.22 -22.91 -28.67
CA MET A 669 -1.64 -23.05 -28.31
C MET A 669 -2.56 -22.80 -29.51
N ILE A 670 -2.25 -21.80 -30.37
CA ILE A 670 -2.99 -21.53 -31.60
C ILE A 670 -2.89 -22.69 -32.59
N GLU A 671 -1.71 -23.27 -32.76
CA GLU A 671 -1.46 -24.40 -33.68
C GLU A 671 -2.26 -25.65 -33.25
N VAL A 672 -2.27 -25.96 -31.95
CA VAL A 672 -3.03 -27.08 -31.42
C VAL A 672 -4.52 -26.83 -31.53
N LYS A 673 -5.00 -25.63 -31.17
CA LYS A 673 -6.43 -25.24 -31.31
C LYS A 673 -6.92 -25.39 -32.75
N LYS A 674 -6.09 -25.04 -33.74
CA LYS A 674 -6.40 -25.16 -35.17
C LYS A 674 -6.19 -26.56 -35.74
N GLY A 675 -5.76 -27.53 -34.93
CA GLY A 675 -5.49 -28.91 -35.38
C GLY A 675 -4.24 -29.06 -36.24
N ILE A 676 -3.37 -28.05 -36.31
CA ILE A 676 -2.10 -28.08 -37.03
C ILE A 676 -1.08 -28.97 -36.32
N ARG A 677 -1.11 -28.92 -34.98
CA ARG A 677 -0.23 -29.69 -34.09
C ARG A 677 -1.06 -30.55 -33.14
N LYS A 678 -0.57 -31.72 -32.79
CA LYS A 678 -1.16 -32.59 -31.76
C LYS A 678 -0.49 -32.33 -30.41
N VAL A 679 -1.29 -32.44 -29.33
CA VAL A 679 -0.75 -32.39 -27.97
C VAL A 679 0.02 -33.68 -27.67
N GLU A 680 1.21 -33.57 -27.10
CA GLU A 680 1.95 -34.67 -26.50
C GLU A 680 2.00 -34.45 -24.97
N TYR A 681 1.38 -35.40 -24.24
CA TYR A 681 1.40 -35.38 -22.78
C TYR A 681 2.49 -36.30 -22.25
N GLU A 682 3.26 -35.88 -21.29
CA GLU A 682 4.28 -36.69 -20.58
C GLU A 682 3.62 -37.88 -19.87
N HIS A 683 2.35 -37.71 -19.44
CA HIS A 683 1.51 -38.74 -18.88
C HIS A 683 0.04 -38.51 -19.25
N PRO A 684 -0.78 -39.55 -19.56
CA PRO A 684 -2.17 -39.40 -19.99
C PRO A 684 -3.05 -38.60 -19.02
N LEU A 685 -2.80 -38.71 -17.72
CA LEU A 685 -3.57 -37.95 -16.72
C LEU A 685 -3.42 -36.40 -16.86
N LEU A 686 -2.37 -35.91 -17.52
CA LEU A 686 -2.21 -34.47 -17.76
C LEU A 686 -3.25 -33.90 -18.72
N GLU A 687 -3.90 -34.72 -19.53
CA GLU A 687 -5.02 -34.30 -20.36
C GLU A 687 -6.18 -33.74 -19.52
N GLN A 688 -6.43 -34.35 -18.35
CA GLN A 688 -7.46 -33.87 -17.41
C GLN A 688 -7.12 -32.49 -16.81
N VAL A 689 -5.84 -32.11 -16.81
CA VAL A 689 -5.36 -30.86 -16.23
C VAL A 689 -5.26 -29.74 -17.25
N SER A 690 -4.74 -30.02 -18.43
CA SER A 690 -4.43 -29.01 -19.45
C SER A 690 -5.10 -29.23 -20.81
N GLY A 691 -6.02 -30.18 -20.92
CA GLY A 691 -6.77 -30.43 -22.16
C GLY A 691 -7.60 -29.24 -22.61
N GLU A 692 -8.26 -28.53 -21.69
CA GLU A 692 -9.03 -27.30 -21.97
C GLU A 692 -8.16 -26.17 -22.54
N THR A 693 -6.86 -26.14 -22.20
CA THR A 693 -5.88 -25.17 -22.65
C THR A 693 -4.90 -25.76 -23.67
N TYR A 694 -5.38 -26.76 -24.44
CA TYR A 694 -4.64 -27.35 -25.54
C TYR A 694 -3.26 -27.92 -25.17
N GLY A 695 -3.12 -28.46 -23.94
CA GLY A 695 -1.88 -29.06 -23.41
C GLY A 695 -0.91 -28.07 -22.79
N VAL A 696 -1.19 -26.78 -22.87
CA VAL A 696 -0.36 -25.73 -22.27
C VAL A 696 -0.87 -25.40 -20.88
N MET A 697 0.00 -25.45 -19.86
CA MET A 697 -0.35 -25.00 -18.52
C MET A 697 -0.18 -23.47 -18.45
N ILE A 698 -1.31 -22.74 -18.36
CA ILE A 698 -1.31 -21.27 -18.26
C ILE A 698 -1.79 -20.77 -16.91
N TYR A 699 -2.44 -21.63 -16.13
CA TYR A 699 -3.04 -21.29 -14.86
C TYR A 699 -2.31 -21.89 -13.66
N GLN A 700 -2.31 -21.13 -12.55
CA GLN A 700 -1.81 -21.62 -11.27
C GLN A 700 -2.63 -22.79 -10.74
N GLU A 701 -3.91 -22.77 -11.00
CA GLU A 701 -4.88 -23.84 -10.68
C GLU A 701 -4.54 -25.16 -11.37
N GLN A 702 -3.98 -25.12 -12.58
CA GLN A 702 -3.51 -26.31 -13.28
C GLN A 702 -2.29 -26.94 -12.61
N VAL A 703 -1.38 -26.14 -12.07
CA VAL A 703 -0.26 -26.63 -11.25
C VAL A 703 -0.76 -27.35 -10.00
N GLN A 704 -1.78 -26.77 -9.32
CA GLN A 704 -2.40 -27.39 -8.14
C GLN A 704 -3.13 -28.68 -8.50
N ALA A 705 -3.87 -28.68 -9.60
CA ALA A 705 -4.58 -29.86 -10.09
C ALA A 705 -3.62 -30.98 -10.48
N ALA A 706 -2.50 -30.65 -11.16
CA ALA A 706 -1.47 -31.63 -11.50
C ALA A 706 -0.84 -32.25 -10.26
N ALA A 707 -0.45 -31.45 -9.26
CA ALA A 707 0.13 -31.94 -8.02
C ALA A 707 -0.84 -32.84 -7.25
N LYS A 708 -2.13 -32.48 -7.18
CA LYS A 708 -3.18 -33.30 -6.57
C LYS A 708 -3.36 -34.62 -7.31
N LEU A 709 -3.59 -34.54 -8.63
CA LEU A 709 -3.95 -35.68 -9.45
C LEU A 709 -2.81 -36.71 -9.58
N LEU A 710 -1.59 -36.21 -9.82
CA LEU A 710 -0.44 -37.04 -10.09
C LEU A 710 0.29 -37.53 -8.83
N ALA A 711 0.46 -36.64 -7.85
CA ALA A 711 1.30 -36.91 -6.69
C ALA A 711 0.55 -36.94 -5.35
N GLY A 712 -0.80 -36.87 -5.38
CA GLY A 712 -1.65 -37.06 -4.20
C GLY A 712 -1.60 -35.92 -3.17
N TYR A 713 -1.20 -34.72 -3.59
CA TYR A 713 -1.24 -33.53 -2.72
C TYR A 713 -2.67 -33.18 -2.35
N THR A 714 -2.86 -32.63 -1.15
CA THR A 714 -4.07 -31.82 -0.88
C THR A 714 -4.05 -30.55 -1.72
N LEU A 715 -5.19 -29.92 -1.96
CA LEU A 715 -5.21 -28.64 -2.70
C LEU A 715 -4.47 -27.53 -1.94
N GLY A 716 -4.51 -27.55 -0.61
CA GLY A 716 -3.75 -26.64 0.24
C GLY A 716 -2.24 -26.85 0.11
N GLY A 717 -1.76 -28.11 0.22
CA GLY A 717 -0.36 -28.47 0.01
C GLY A 717 0.14 -28.14 -1.40
N ALA A 718 -0.71 -28.32 -2.42
CA ALA A 718 -0.40 -27.94 -3.81
C ALA A 718 -0.25 -26.42 -4.00
N ASP A 719 -0.99 -25.59 -3.25
CA ASP A 719 -0.77 -24.12 -3.25
C ASP A 719 0.58 -23.76 -2.61
N LEU A 720 0.97 -24.45 -1.54
CA LEU A 720 2.29 -24.27 -0.92
C LEU A 720 3.43 -24.63 -1.90
N LEU A 721 3.30 -25.76 -2.59
CA LEU A 721 4.24 -26.18 -3.66
C LEU A 721 4.38 -25.09 -4.74
N ARG A 722 3.26 -24.63 -5.28
CA ARG A 722 3.23 -23.56 -6.29
C ARG A 722 3.94 -22.28 -5.83
N ARG A 723 3.74 -21.88 -4.57
CA ARG A 723 4.40 -20.70 -3.98
C ARG A 723 5.89 -20.89 -3.81
N ALA A 724 6.32 -22.09 -3.41
CA ALA A 724 7.74 -22.42 -3.31
C ALA A 724 8.43 -22.30 -4.68
N MET A 725 7.79 -22.81 -5.74
CA MET A 725 8.25 -22.65 -7.12
C MET A 725 8.37 -21.18 -7.54
N GLY A 726 7.40 -20.33 -7.16
CA GLY A 726 7.43 -18.90 -7.47
C GLY A 726 8.56 -18.13 -6.77
N LYS A 727 9.00 -18.58 -5.59
CA LYS A 727 10.10 -17.95 -4.81
C LYS A 727 11.49 -18.39 -5.26
N LYS A 728 11.60 -19.45 -6.06
CA LYS A 728 12.86 -20.00 -6.60
C LYS A 728 13.96 -20.28 -5.56
N ASP A 729 13.59 -20.78 -4.38
CA ASP A 729 14.54 -21.20 -3.35
C ASP A 729 15.09 -22.61 -3.70
N PRO A 730 16.37 -22.78 -4.06
CA PRO A 730 16.88 -24.06 -4.57
C PRO A 730 16.78 -25.21 -3.58
N ALA A 731 16.97 -24.93 -2.26
CA ALA A 731 16.94 -25.97 -1.23
C ALA A 731 15.51 -26.50 -1.00
N LYS A 732 14.54 -25.58 -0.98
CA LYS A 732 13.12 -25.95 -0.91
C LYS A 732 12.66 -26.67 -2.16
N MET A 733 13.09 -26.21 -3.33
CA MET A 733 12.73 -26.82 -4.60
C MET A 733 13.22 -28.28 -4.70
N ALA A 734 14.45 -28.57 -4.28
CA ALA A 734 14.98 -29.92 -4.29
C ALA A 734 14.15 -30.87 -3.39
N LYS A 735 13.75 -30.40 -2.21
CA LYS A 735 12.89 -31.14 -1.28
C LYS A 735 11.49 -31.40 -1.86
N GLU A 736 10.87 -30.37 -2.43
CA GLU A 736 9.54 -30.49 -3.06
C GLU A 736 9.57 -31.42 -4.28
N LYS A 737 10.64 -31.38 -5.07
CA LYS A 737 10.82 -32.28 -6.22
C LYS A 737 10.87 -33.74 -5.77
N ALA A 738 11.64 -34.04 -4.73
CA ALA A 738 11.71 -35.39 -4.17
C ALA A 738 10.35 -35.87 -3.65
N HIS A 739 9.61 -34.99 -2.93
CA HIS A 739 8.27 -35.29 -2.42
C HIS A 739 7.26 -35.53 -3.55
N PHE A 740 7.30 -34.70 -4.60
CA PHE A 740 6.41 -34.86 -5.77
C PHE A 740 6.67 -36.19 -6.50
N VAL A 741 7.93 -36.55 -6.75
CA VAL A 741 8.32 -37.79 -7.44
C VAL A 741 7.89 -39.01 -6.62
N GLU A 742 8.13 -39.01 -5.30
CA GLU A 742 7.66 -40.06 -4.40
C GLU A 742 6.13 -40.17 -4.40
N GLY A 743 5.43 -39.01 -4.36
CA GLY A 743 3.97 -38.94 -4.43
C GLY A 743 3.42 -39.52 -5.74
N CYS A 744 4.04 -39.23 -6.88
CA CYS A 744 3.66 -39.76 -8.19
C CYS A 744 3.75 -41.28 -8.25
N TRP A 745 4.80 -41.86 -7.67
CA TRP A 745 4.93 -43.32 -7.56
C TRP A 745 3.85 -43.93 -6.65
N LYS A 746 3.62 -43.34 -5.47
CA LYS A 746 2.65 -43.86 -4.50
C LYS A 746 1.21 -43.78 -5.02
N THR A 747 0.86 -42.71 -5.73
CA THR A 747 -0.53 -42.41 -6.13
C THR A 747 -0.90 -43.12 -7.44
N ASN A 748 -0.03 -43.05 -8.44
CA ASN A 748 -0.33 -43.51 -9.81
C ASN A 748 0.74 -44.43 -10.39
N GLN A 749 1.75 -44.88 -9.63
CA GLN A 749 2.86 -45.71 -10.11
C GLN A 749 3.64 -45.11 -11.28
N ILE A 750 3.71 -43.79 -11.32
CA ILE A 750 4.46 -43.06 -12.34
C ILE A 750 5.97 -43.20 -12.03
N ASP A 751 6.75 -43.63 -13.01
CA ASP A 751 8.19 -43.81 -12.81
C ASP A 751 8.93 -42.49 -12.57
N GLU A 752 10.09 -42.57 -11.90
CA GLU A 752 10.90 -41.42 -11.50
C GLU A 752 11.27 -40.48 -12.65
N LYS A 753 11.59 -41.07 -13.82
CA LYS A 753 11.99 -40.30 -14.99
C LYS A 753 10.82 -39.46 -15.52
N THR A 754 9.65 -40.05 -15.67
CA THR A 754 8.42 -39.39 -16.10
C THR A 754 7.98 -38.33 -15.06
N ALA A 755 7.98 -38.69 -13.75
CA ALA A 755 7.61 -37.77 -12.69
C ALA A 755 8.56 -36.55 -12.60
N THR A 756 9.87 -36.75 -12.81
CA THR A 756 10.87 -35.69 -12.88
C THR A 756 10.62 -34.76 -14.06
N ALA A 757 10.36 -35.30 -15.25
CA ALA A 757 10.06 -34.48 -16.44
C ALA A 757 8.80 -33.65 -16.26
N ILE A 758 7.77 -34.21 -15.64
CA ILE A 758 6.52 -33.48 -15.30
C ILE A 758 6.81 -32.36 -14.30
N PHE A 759 7.57 -32.63 -13.23
CA PHE A 759 7.93 -31.59 -12.25
C PHE A 759 8.69 -30.44 -12.88
N ASP A 760 9.69 -30.71 -13.73
CA ASP A 760 10.49 -29.69 -14.40
C ASP A 760 9.63 -28.85 -15.36
N LYS A 761 8.63 -29.46 -16.00
CA LYS A 761 7.63 -28.75 -16.81
C LYS A 761 6.76 -27.85 -15.95
N ILE A 762 6.23 -28.36 -14.83
CA ILE A 762 5.41 -27.60 -13.90
C ILE A 762 6.21 -26.44 -13.29
N GLU A 763 7.47 -26.66 -12.89
CA GLU A 763 8.35 -25.61 -12.35
C GLU A 763 8.56 -24.48 -13.36
N LYS A 764 8.80 -24.83 -14.64
CA LYS A 764 8.92 -23.84 -15.71
C LYS A 764 7.66 -22.98 -15.84
N PHE A 765 6.48 -23.59 -15.80
CA PHE A 765 5.19 -22.89 -15.91
C PHE A 765 4.78 -22.16 -14.62
N ALA A 766 5.17 -22.65 -13.45
CA ALA A 766 4.80 -22.00 -12.17
C ALA A 766 5.31 -20.54 -12.07
N GLY A 767 6.42 -20.21 -12.76
CA GLY A 767 6.93 -18.85 -12.87
C GLY A 767 6.07 -17.90 -13.71
N TYR A 768 5.19 -18.43 -14.57
CA TYR A 768 4.35 -17.67 -15.51
C TYR A 768 2.85 -17.92 -15.31
N GLY A 769 2.46 -18.88 -14.48
CA GLY A 769 1.08 -19.26 -14.25
C GLY A 769 0.23 -18.07 -13.80
N PHE A 770 -0.96 -17.91 -14.41
CA PHE A 770 -1.91 -16.87 -14.05
C PHE A 770 -2.98 -17.37 -13.09
N ASN A 771 -3.62 -16.48 -12.34
CA ASN A 771 -4.78 -16.82 -11.53
C ASN A 771 -6.01 -16.95 -12.44
N LYS A 772 -6.54 -18.17 -12.61
CA LYS A 772 -7.73 -18.45 -13.46
C LYS A 772 -8.95 -17.68 -12.96
N SER A 773 -9.13 -17.58 -11.64
CA SER A 773 -10.24 -16.82 -11.04
C SER A 773 -10.22 -15.35 -11.45
N HIS A 774 -9.04 -14.72 -11.43
CA HIS A 774 -8.89 -13.33 -11.89
C HIS A 774 -9.18 -13.19 -13.38
N SER A 775 -8.61 -14.10 -14.19
CA SER A 775 -8.82 -14.09 -15.65
C SER A 775 -10.30 -14.31 -16.02
N ALA A 776 -11.02 -15.17 -15.30
CA ALA A 776 -12.44 -15.38 -15.50
C ALA A 776 -13.26 -14.10 -15.24
N CYS A 777 -12.98 -13.39 -14.13
CA CYS A 777 -13.65 -12.13 -13.82
C CYS A 777 -13.43 -11.08 -14.93
N TYR A 778 -12.19 -10.90 -15.34
CA TYR A 778 -11.82 -9.88 -16.33
C TYR A 778 -12.23 -10.27 -17.74
N GLY A 779 -12.26 -11.56 -18.06
CA GLY A 779 -12.82 -12.09 -19.30
C GLY A 779 -14.30 -11.74 -19.48
N HIS A 780 -15.08 -11.73 -18.40
CA HIS A 780 -16.48 -11.27 -18.44
C HIS A 780 -16.57 -9.77 -18.76
N ILE A 781 -15.74 -8.94 -18.13
CA ILE A 781 -15.73 -7.49 -18.43
C ILE A 781 -15.34 -7.25 -19.90
N SER A 782 -14.33 -7.98 -20.40
CA SER A 782 -13.95 -7.92 -21.82
C SER A 782 -15.09 -8.32 -22.73
N TYR A 783 -15.79 -9.41 -22.39
CA TYR A 783 -16.93 -9.89 -23.15
C TYR A 783 -18.10 -8.90 -23.13
N TRP A 784 -18.48 -8.37 -21.96
CA TRP A 784 -19.56 -7.40 -21.83
C TRP A 784 -19.29 -6.09 -22.59
N THR A 785 -18.05 -5.60 -22.57
CA THR A 785 -17.67 -4.42 -23.36
C THR A 785 -17.69 -4.70 -24.86
N ALA A 786 -17.34 -5.92 -25.30
CA ALA A 786 -17.46 -6.35 -26.69
C ALA A 786 -18.94 -6.49 -27.11
N TYR A 787 -19.80 -7.06 -26.24
CA TYR A 787 -21.23 -7.17 -26.45
C TYR A 787 -21.89 -5.80 -26.61
N LEU A 788 -21.60 -4.86 -25.72
CA LEU A 788 -22.10 -3.49 -25.82
C LEU A 788 -21.67 -2.84 -27.14
N LYS A 789 -20.42 -3.04 -27.54
CA LYS A 789 -19.92 -2.52 -28.82
C LYS A 789 -20.62 -3.16 -30.03
N ALA A 790 -20.92 -4.44 -29.98
CA ALA A 790 -21.60 -5.17 -31.07
C ALA A 790 -23.07 -4.74 -31.23
N HIS A 791 -23.83 -4.71 -30.14
CA HIS A 791 -25.28 -4.53 -30.16
C HIS A 791 -25.73 -3.09 -29.86
N PHE A 792 -24.93 -2.29 -29.13
CA PHE A 792 -25.23 -0.93 -28.71
C PHE A 792 -24.03 0.01 -28.96
N PRO A 793 -23.53 0.09 -30.22
CA PRO A 793 -22.28 0.78 -30.52
C PRO A 793 -22.31 2.29 -30.23
N VAL A 794 -23.44 2.97 -30.44
CA VAL A 794 -23.60 4.40 -30.18
C VAL A 794 -23.58 4.66 -28.67
N GLU A 795 -24.33 3.89 -27.93
CA GLU A 795 -24.44 3.95 -26.47
C GLU A 795 -23.07 3.65 -25.81
N PHE A 796 -22.36 2.65 -26.32
CA PHE A 796 -21.02 2.29 -25.85
C PHE A 796 -19.99 3.40 -26.10
N LEU A 797 -20.00 4.01 -27.30
CA LEU A 797 -19.16 5.14 -27.62
C LEU A 797 -19.48 6.37 -26.75
N CYS A 798 -20.76 6.63 -26.47
CA CYS A 798 -21.17 7.68 -25.54
C CYS A 798 -20.58 7.43 -24.14
N GLY A 799 -20.63 6.20 -23.63
CA GLY A 799 -20.01 5.82 -22.36
C GLY A 799 -18.49 6.01 -22.37
N LEU A 800 -17.79 5.55 -23.40
CA LEU A 800 -16.33 5.71 -23.55
C LEU A 800 -15.91 7.18 -23.56
N MET A 801 -16.55 7.99 -24.41
CA MET A 801 -16.19 9.40 -24.59
C MET A 801 -16.54 10.25 -23.37
N SER A 802 -17.65 9.94 -22.67
CA SER A 802 -18.06 10.64 -21.45
C SER A 802 -17.10 10.46 -20.29
N ASN A 803 -16.41 9.35 -20.23
CA ASN A 803 -15.50 9.00 -19.17
C ASN A 803 -14.01 9.20 -19.53
N GLU A 804 -13.72 9.82 -20.68
CA GLU A 804 -12.37 10.12 -21.09
C GLU A 804 -12.05 11.60 -20.87
N VAL A 805 -10.98 11.86 -20.11
CA VAL A 805 -10.49 13.22 -19.82
C VAL A 805 -9.41 13.69 -20.80
N ASN A 806 -8.81 12.76 -21.55
CA ASN A 806 -7.76 13.05 -22.50
C ASN A 806 -8.36 13.33 -23.88
N ASN A 807 -8.20 14.57 -24.38
CA ASN A 807 -8.72 14.97 -25.69
C ASN A 807 -8.15 14.14 -26.85
N ASP A 808 -6.88 13.70 -26.77
CA ASP A 808 -6.28 12.89 -27.82
C ASP A 808 -6.98 11.54 -27.94
N LYS A 809 -7.38 10.93 -26.83
CA LYS A 809 -8.16 9.69 -26.83
C LYS A 809 -9.59 9.90 -27.31
N ILE A 810 -10.21 11.02 -26.99
CA ILE A 810 -11.54 11.38 -27.57
C ILE A 810 -11.43 11.44 -29.09
N GLY A 811 -10.35 12.01 -29.64
CA GLY A 811 -10.07 12.02 -31.07
C GLY A 811 -9.99 10.62 -31.69
N VAL A 812 -9.37 9.65 -30.98
CA VAL A 812 -9.32 8.24 -31.41
C VAL A 812 -10.72 7.61 -31.44
N PHE A 813 -11.56 7.88 -30.44
CA PHE A 813 -12.93 7.38 -30.40
C PHE A 813 -13.83 8.01 -31.48
N ILE A 814 -13.60 9.27 -31.85
CA ILE A 814 -14.27 9.92 -32.97
C ILE A 814 -13.87 9.24 -34.29
N GLN A 815 -12.61 8.89 -34.49
CA GLN A 815 -12.15 8.14 -35.65
C GLN A 815 -12.79 6.75 -35.71
N GLU A 816 -12.91 6.07 -34.59
CA GLU A 816 -13.57 4.76 -34.49
C GLU A 816 -15.06 4.87 -34.81
N ALA A 817 -15.76 5.89 -34.29
CA ALA A 817 -17.16 6.17 -34.63
C ALA A 817 -17.35 6.35 -36.14
N ASN A 818 -16.50 7.15 -36.77
CA ASN A 818 -16.53 7.36 -38.24
C ASN A 818 -16.28 6.05 -39.00
N ARG A 819 -15.31 5.21 -38.55
CA ARG A 819 -15.05 3.90 -39.14
C ARG A 819 -16.28 2.98 -39.07
N MET A 820 -17.05 3.07 -37.99
CA MET A 820 -18.28 2.30 -37.77
C MET A 820 -19.50 2.94 -38.49
N GLY A 821 -19.35 4.08 -39.17
CA GLY A 821 -20.42 4.82 -39.82
C GLY A 821 -21.37 5.54 -38.86
N ILE A 822 -20.90 5.82 -37.64
CA ILE A 822 -21.65 6.53 -36.59
C ILE A 822 -21.30 8.01 -36.65
N GLU A 823 -22.34 8.86 -36.81
CA GLU A 823 -22.18 10.30 -36.87
C GLU A 823 -21.93 10.90 -35.48
N ILE A 824 -20.99 11.85 -35.39
CA ILE A 824 -20.76 12.65 -34.18
C ILE A 824 -21.38 14.04 -34.42
N LEU A 825 -22.46 14.32 -33.70
CA LEU A 825 -23.17 15.59 -33.78
C LEU A 825 -22.44 16.67 -32.95
N PRO A 826 -22.25 17.89 -33.47
CA PRO A 826 -21.56 18.94 -32.75
C PRO A 826 -22.26 19.34 -31.45
N PRO A 827 -21.58 19.97 -30.48
CA PRO A 827 -22.22 20.48 -29.29
C PRO A 827 -23.34 21.46 -29.61
N ASN A 828 -24.48 21.36 -28.91
CA ASN A 828 -25.65 22.22 -29.09
C ASN A 828 -26.24 22.56 -27.73
N VAL A 829 -26.34 23.85 -27.40
CA VAL A 829 -26.79 24.33 -26.10
C VAL A 829 -28.20 23.86 -25.72
N ASN A 830 -29.06 23.58 -26.73
CA ASN A 830 -30.44 23.14 -26.50
C ASN A 830 -30.61 21.63 -26.44
N LYS A 831 -29.60 20.85 -26.87
CA LYS A 831 -29.70 19.40 -27.00
C LYS A 831 -28.62 18.62 -26.24
N SER A 832 -27.42 19.21 -26.14
CA SER A 832 -26.30 18.55 -25.48
C SER A 832 -26.47 18.52 -23.97
N MET A 833 -26.27 17.36 -23.37
CA MET A 833 -26.15 17.17 -21.92
C MET A 833 -24.68 17.36 -21.48
N LEU A 834 -24.40 17.21 -20.21
CA LEU A 834 -23.03 17.22 -19.68
C LEU A 834 -22.17 16.12 -20.32
N LYS A 835 -22.70 14.90 -20.36
CA LYS A 835 -22.09 13.73 -21.00
C LYS A 835 -22.42 13.64 -22.49
N PHE A 836 -21.67 12.83 -23.24
CA PHE A 836 -22.05 12.41 -24.58
C PHE A 836 -23.30 11.53 -24.50
N THR A 837 -24.26 11.71 -25.39
CA THR A 837 -25.54 11.01 -25.35
C THR A 837 -25.94 10.50 -26.73
N PRO A 838 -26.70 9.39 -26.83
CA PRO A 838 -27.33 8.97 -28.07
C PRO A 838 -28.40 9.98 -28.49
N GLU A 839 -28.42 10.34 -29.77
CA GLU A 839 -29.48 11.19 -30.39
C GLU A 839 -29.91 10.58 -31.68
N GLU A 840 -31.24 10.52 -31.88
CA GLU A 840 -31.81 10.10 -33.18
C GLU A 840 -31.73 11.25 -34.15
N THR A 841 -31.11 11.01 -35.31
CA THR A 841 -31.02 11.96 -36.39
C THR A 841 -32.35 12.06 -37.15
N PRO A 842 -32.59 13.11 -37.96
CA PRO A 842 -33.78 13.20 -38.80
C PRO A 842 -33.95 12.06 -39.79
N SER A 843 -32.91 11.30 -40.08
CA SER A 843 -32.93 10.11 -40.94
C SER A 843 -33.31 8.82 -40.19
N GLY A 844 -33.60 8.88 -38.87
CA GLY A 844 -33.92 7.73 -38.04
C GLY A 844 -32.69 6.89 -37.62
N LYS A 845 -31.47 7.38 -37.84
CA LYS A 845 -30.25 6.72 -37.39
C LYS A 845 -29.80 7.31 -36.03
N LEU A 846 -29.24 6.47 -35.19
CA LEU A 846 -28.58 6.93 -33.96
C LEU A 846 -27.23 7.54 -34.27
N ALA A 847 -26.93 8.64 -33.59
CA ALA A 847 -25.66 9.37 -33.61
C ALA A 847 -25.20 9.68 -32.18
N VAL A 848 -23.95 10.03 -31.99
CA VAL A 848 -23.43 10.52 -30.72
C VAL A 848 -23.53 12.04 -30.66
N ARG A 849 -24.31 12.59 -29.72
CA ARG A 849 -24.31 14.01 -29.42
C ARG A 849 -23.13 14.40 -28.54
N TYR A 850 -22.34 15.39 -28.95
CA TYR A 850 -21.19 15.86 -28.18
C TYR A 850 -21.61 16.47 -26.84
N GLY A 851 -20.99 16.02 -25.74
CA GLY A 851 -21.29 16.48 -24.39
C GLY A 851 -20.66 17.84 -24.07
N LEU A 852 -21.37 18.72 -23.36
CA LEU A 852 -20.86 20.06 -22.98
C LEU A 852 -19.71 19.99 -21.99
N GLY A 853 -19.66 18.95 -21.15
CA GLY A 853 -18.57 18.73 -20.18
C GLY A 853 -17.19 18.46 -20.83
N ALA A 854 -17.15 18.06 -22.10
CA ALA A 854 -15.91 17.85 -22.83
C ALA A 854 -15.39 19.13 -23.53
N ILE A 855 -16.08 20.25 -23.44
CA ILE A 855 -15.65 21.54 -23.96
C ILE A 855 -14.79 22.20 -22.87
N LYS A 856 -13.52 22.52 -23.21
CA LYS A 856 -12.59 23.21 -22.32
C LYS A 856 -12.60 24.70 -22.56
#